data_9f9cc589f1cb9060d9de5a2bc8cd2356
#
_entry.id   9f9cc589f1cb9060d9de5a2bc8cd2356
#
_cell.length_a   1.000
_cell.length_b   1.000
_cell.length_c   1.000
_cell.angle_alpha   90.00
_cell.angle_beta   90.00
_cell.angle_gamma   90.00
#
_symmetry.space_group_name_H-M   'P 1'
#
loop_
_entity.id
_entity.type
_entity.pdbx_description
1 polymer ?
#
loop_
_entity_poly.entity_id
_entity_poly.type
_entity_poly.pdbx_seq_one_letter_code
_entity_poly.pdbx_strand_id
1 'polypeptide(L)'
;MATQPTQDAVPSESPRDLKFNAGKIDEFVTSQGWTYTDRFGQKHYTIEGINYLSQQAMAAYGYVILTGKTFTTGATINNPNEVLLNTADGEYYKWTGSFASGPKVVPANSTPASTGGIAPGAWIGVGDASLRAALAAVSGAGLVGISVGSVYPAGTVGSAIQYRTPQMYGIEPSNTNIIGSGLDAMFAAGGDIRFEKPGTYLTDRAWVLRSGTRLWIGAGVILKAVDSYNGNILQNYSYAVNAGAGTADDFIEVWGPGTIDFNGLAKGFNGTGSMASVFKNVTTLRIGGGILVRNARKYCWLIAKIQNLHVDGLRFNTISDGIHLQNPCQNVYIRNLSGVTGDDMCALTVGDYPSYDISEPGDFSNVDIAGIYSLNQANDEGTTTTTLLTFGGDGSGVYVRMKIAGLYGNTNHAVARFNADTNGLTYTKVNNLHVSEIYAVPNPANACPIIEINDRGYGAPPNLYGVEIDDLTIENVYTRNDVAPVVGISGTYGTMVHQLTINNGPRNGLGLVALNNANTTFCETLIINNCRTIFPVNANSSVVQNRGVLGQVFLNNIQASFTNTTQGRVYRGIGNNSLTKMHVNNLTQLRGLAAFYSTAAMATQPEIYISNATFDGSTGVVDLTGTTAKVYCRNVKAPVASGFVPFSSNAGTYYISGDVDTDGSNTLATSNAGTIRLMRGIHNIACDLTKLTSVDNSSCYNSNASLSCGVGMVSVQSKVWKHIYTGATYNSII
;
A
#
# COMPACT_ATOMS: atom_id res chain seq x y z
N MET A 1 84.47 -22.30 -70.54
CA MET A 1 84.99 -21.91 -69.22
C MET A 1 84.09 -20.87 -68.66
N ALA A 2 83.43 -21.17 -67.58
CA ALA A 2 82.60 -20.16 -66.87
C ALA A 2 83.60 -19.20 -66.22
N THR A 3 83.55 -17.97 -66.67
CA THR A 3 84.39 -16.89 -66.15
C THR A 3 83.86 -16.53 -64.77
N GLN A 4 84.60 -16.84 -63.72
CA GLN A 4 84.29 -16.45 -62.37
C GLN A 4 84.18 -14.92 -62.27
N PRO A 5 83.07 -14.33 -61.62
CA PRO A 5 82.95 -12.89 -61.42
C PRO A 5 84.04 -12.38 -60.54
N THR A 6 84.31 -11.08 -60.55
CA THR A 6 85.19 -10.42 -59.63
C THR A 6 84.39 -10.07 -58.30
N GLN A 7 85.12 -9.65 -57.28
CA GLN A 7 84.54 -9.16 -56.02
C GLN A 7 84.52 -7.59 -55.97
N ASP A 8 84.66 -6.94 -57.14
CA ASP A 8 84.67 -5.48 -57.18
C ASP A 8 83.34 -4.87 -56.72
N ALA A 9 83.39 -3.67 -56.15
CA ALA A 9 82.17 -2.96 -55.70
C ALA A 9 81.17 -2.71 -56.78
N VAL A 10 79.91 -2.56 -56.44
CA VAL A 10 78.83 -2.19 -57.38
C VAL A 10 78.75 -0.67 -57.54
N PRO A 11 78.68 -0.15 -58.78
CA PRO A 11 78.68 -0.79 -60.04
C PRO A 11 80.08 -1.25 -60.48
N SER A 12 80.21 -2.45 -61.09
CA SER A 12 81.46 -2.96 -61.66
C SER A 12 81.42 -2.81 -63.18
N GLU A 13 82.44 -2.26 -63.73
CA GLU A 13 82.64 -2.14 -65.19
C GLU A 13 83.33 -3.36 -65.81
N SER A 14 83.71 -4.34 -65.02
CA SER A 14 84.32 -5.57 -65.45
C SER A 14 83.40 -6.34 -66.40
N PRO A 15 83.87 -6.68 -67.67
CA PRO A 15 83.09 -7.49 -68.59
C PRO A 15 82.66 -8.87 -68.06
N ARG A 16 83.38 -9.41 -67.07
CA ARG A 16 83.05 -10.65 -66.36
C ARG A 16 81.85 -10.49 -65.46
N ASP A 17 81.79 -9.43 -64.73
CA ASP A 17 80.69 -9.15 -63.85
C ASP A 17 79.41 -8.75 -64.58
N LEU A 18 79.56 -7.98 -65.66
CA LEU A 18 78.41 -7.65 -66.54
C LEU A 18 77.79 -8.92 -67.16
N LYS A 19 78.59 -9.82 -67.63
CA LYS A 19 78.13 -11.12 -68.20
C LYS A 19 77.49 -12.01 -67.13
N PHE A 20 78.11 -12.05 -65.92
CA PHE A 20 77.53 -12.82 -64.80
C PHE A 20 76.22 -12.23 -64.40
N ASN A 21 76.09 -10.93 -64.17
CA ASN A 21 74.88 -10.26 -63.76
C ASN A 21 73.77 -10.39 -64.83
N ALA A 22 74.09 -10.33 -66.11
CA ALA A 22 73.10 -10.60 -67.18
C ALA A 22 72.49 -12.02 -67.07
N GLY A 23 73.36 -13.03 -66.84
CA GLY A 23 72.87 -14.39 -66.59
C GLY A 23 72.01 -14.51 -65.27
N LYS A 24 72.34 -13.75 -64.30
CA LYS A 24 71.55 -13.70 -63.02
C LYS A 24 70.24 -12.97 -63.19
N ILE A 25 70.12 -11.98 -64.06
CA ILE A 25 68.86 -11.38 -64.44
C ILE A 25 67.98 -12.35 -65.20
N ASP A 26 68.54 -13.12 -66.11
CA ASP A 26 67.80 -14.22 -66.80
C ASP A 26 67.33 -15.27 -65.78
N GLU A 27 68.18 -15.68 -64.86
CA GLU A 27 67.82 -16.62 -63.79
C GLU A 27 66.73 -16.04 -62.87
N PHE A 28 66.78 -14.77 -62.51
CA PHE A 28 65.73 -14.11 -61.74
C PHE A 28 64.37 -14.15 -62.42
N VAL A 29 64.34 -13.89 -63.77
CA VAL A 29 63.09 -13.78 -64.54
C VAL A 29 62.55 -15.13 -64.97
N THR A 30 63.43 -16.08 -65.37
CA THR A 30 63.02 -17.32 -66.08
C THR A 30 63.19 -18.58 -65.25
N SER A 31 63.83 -18.51 -64.06
CA SER A 31 64.05 -19.68 -63.25
C SER A 31 62.72 -20.15 -62.60
N GLN A 32 62.51 -21.48 -62.63
CA GLN A 32 61.45 -22.13 -61.86
C GLN A 32 61.88 -22.43 -60.40
N GLY A 33 63.15 -22.18 -60.08
CA GLY A 33 63.64 -22.26 -58.68
C GLY A 33 63.25 -21.01 -57.87
N TRP A 34 63.13 -21.13 -56.59
CA TRP A 34 62.65 -20.01 -55.78
C TRP A 34 63.70 -18.96 -55.41
N THR A 35 64.99 -19.37 -55.54
CA THR A 35 66.10 -18.44 -55.18
C THR A 35 67.22 -18.54 -56.18
N TYR A 36 67.97 -17.47 -56.42
CA TYR A 36 69.23 -17.44 -57.09
C TYR A 36 70.31 -16.87 -56.23
N THR A 37 71.60 -17.13 -56.61
CA THR A 37 72.71 -16.60 -55.80
C THR A 37 73.45 -15.53 -56.63
N ASP A 38 73.66 -14.34 -56.09
CA ASP A 38 74.38 -13.25 -56.74
C ASP A 38 75.92 -13.51 -56.80
N ARG A 39 76.64 -12.57 -57.33
CA ARG A 39 78.12 -12.70 -57.44
C ARG A 39 78.85 -12.60 -56.12
N PHE A 40 78.18 -12.10 -55.07
CA PHE A 40 78.73 -12.01 -53.72
C PHE A 40 78.36 -13.19 -52.84
N GLY A 41 77.63 -14.15 -53.36
CA GLY A 41 77.21 -15.34 -52.61
C GLY A 41 75.91 -15.14 -51.82
N GLN A 42 75.17 -13.94 -51.94
CA GLN A 42 73.90 -13.70 -51.30
C GLN A 42 72.79 -14.38 -52.13
N LYS A 43 71.84 -14.98 -51.41
CA LYS A 43 70.63 -15.56 -51.96
C LYS A 43 69.50 -14.51 -52.06
N HIS A 44 68.90 -14.44 -53.28
CA HIS A 44 67.76 -13.58 -53.58
C HIS A 44 66.62 -14.42 -54.10
N TYR A 45 65.37 -13.98 -53.97
CA TYR A 45 64.23 -14.66 -54.55
C TYR A 45 64.14 -14.39 -56.06
N THR A 46 63.78 -15.41 -56.81
CA THR A 46 63.34 -15.30 -58.21
C THR A 46 61.90 -14.77 -58.28
N ILE A 47 61.41 -14.42 -59.50
CA ILE A 47 59.99 -14.03 -59.66
C ILE A 47 59.08 -15.17 -59.23
N GLU A 48 59.44 -16.42 -59.51
CA GLU A 48 58.69 -17.57 -58.98
C GLU A 48 58.70 -17.71 -57.47
N GLY A 49 59.82 -17.41 -56.84
CA GLY A 49 59.95 -17.36 -55.37
C GLY A 49 59.11 -16.26 -54.76
N ILE A 50 59.04 -15.07 -55.34
CA ILE A 50 58.17 -13.98 -54.92
C ILE A 50 56.72 -14.35 -55.12
N ASN A 51 56.33 -14.91 -56.23
CA ASN A 51 54.96 -15.38 -56.52
C ASN A 51 54.55 -16.46 -55.54
N TYR A 52 55.43 -17.39 -55.20
CA TYR A 52 55.15 -18.38 -54.15
C TYR A 52 54.91 -17.77 -52.79
N LEU A 53 55.76 -16.86 -52.35
CA LEU A 53 55.60 -16.15 -51.07
C LEU A 53 54.32 -15.31 -51.04
N SER A 54 53.98 -14.65 -52.15
CA SER A 54 52.72 -13.89 -52.26
C SER A 54 51.49 -14.80 -52.17
N GLN A 55 51.52 -15.94 -52.81
CA GLN A 55 50.45 -16.96 -52.73
C GLN A 55 50.33 -17.52 -51.31
N GLN A 56 51.46 -17.78 -50.63
CA GLN A 56 51.43 -18.20 -49.23
C GLN A 56 50.84 -17.12 -48.29
N ALA A 57 51.23 -15.86 -48.49
CA ALA A 57 50.68 -14.75 -47.72
C ALA A 57 49.16 -14.57 -47.93
N MET A 58 48.70 -14.65 -49.18
CA MET A 58 47.25 -14.58 -49.48
C MET A 58 46.49 -15.80 -48.93
N ALA A 59 47.09 -17.01 -48.96
CA ALA A 59 46.52 -18.22 -48.44
C ALA A 59 46.42 -18.23 -46.89
N ALA A 60 47.25 -17.50 -46.21
CA ALA A 60 47.21 -17.40 -44.74
C ALA A 60 45.98 -16.61 -44.22
N TYR A 61 45.33 -15.80 -45.04
CA TYR A 61 44.18 -14.96 -44.64
C TYR A 61 42.78 -15.53 -45.03
N GLY A 62 42.72 -16.65 -45.80
CA GLY A 62 41.45 -17.30 -46.19
C GLY A 62 41.52 -18.80 -46.04
N TYR A 63 40.62 -19.38 -45.25
CA TYR A 63 40.51 -20.83 -45.06
C TYR A 63 39.61 -21.47 -46.13
N VAL A 64 40.12 -22.59 -46.71
CA VAL A 64 39.37 -23.44 -47.60
C VAL A 64 38.99 -24.75 -46.89
N ILE A 65 37.71 -24.92 -46.64
CA ILE A 65 37.21 -26.14 -46.01
C ILE A 65 37.24 -27.26 -47.06
N LEU A 66 37.92 -28.36 -46.77
CA LEU A 66 37.88 -29.57 -47.61
C LEU A 66 36.57 -30.31 -47.39
N THR A 67 35.53 -29.91 -48.15
CA THR A 67 34.18 -30.45 -48.04
C THR A 67 34.14 -31.96 -48.24
N GLY A 68 33.50 -32.69 -47.29
CA GLY A 68 33.39 -34.15 -47.34
C GLY A 68 34.66 -34.90 -46.96
N LYS A 69 35.72 -34.19 -46.55
CA LYS A 69 36.95 -34.75 -46.02
C LYS A 69 37.09 -34.43 -44.55
N THR A 70 37.58 -35.40 -43.77
CA THR A 70 37.80 -35.29 -42.33
C THR A 70 39.03 -36.13 -41.94
N PHE A 71 39.49 -35.99 -40.71
CA PHE A 71 40.53 -36.91 -40.17
C PHE A 71 40.03 -38.36 -40.17
N THR A 72 38.72 -38.57 -40.05
CA THR A 72 38.12 -39.93 -40.09
C THR A 72 38.11 -40.50 -41.52
N THR A 73 37.84 -39.70 -42.53
CA THR A 73 37.80 -40.16 -43.94
C THR A 73 39.14 -40.08 -44.64
N GLY A 74 40.09 -39.36 -44.09
CA GLY A 74 41.38 -39.04 -44.71
C GLY A 74 41.28 -37.91 -45.72
N ALA A 75 42.41 -37.22 -45.95
CA ALA A 75 42.50 -36.09 -46.88
C ALA A 75 43.95 -35.86 -47.34
N THR A 76 44.12 -35.10 -48.41
CA THR A 76 45.41 -34.56 -48.83
C THR A 76 45.29 -33.02 -48.72
N ILE A 77 46.13 -32.41 -47.93
CA ILE A 77 46.21 -30.95 -47.79
C ILE A 77 47.27 -30.48 -48.78
N ASN A 78 46.84 -29.74 -49.77
CA ASN A 78 47.69 -29.23 -50.82
C ASN A 78 48.23 -27.83 -50.57
N ASN A 79 47.42 -27.02 -49.81
CA ASN A 79 47.71 -25.62 -49.55
C ASN A 79 47.66 -25.29 -48.06
N PRO A 80 48.43 -24.32 -47.60
CA PRO A 80 48.48 -23.93 -46.17
C PRO A 80 47.15 -23.35 -45.60
N ASN A 81 46.25 -22.96 -46.48
CA ASN A 81 44.94 -22.41 -46.09
C ASN A 81 43.81 -23.45 -46.11
N GLU A 82 44.10 -24.67 -46.52
CA GLU A 82 43.14 -25.77 -46.45
C GLU A 82 42.99 -26.24 -45.00
N VAL A 83 41.72 -26.40 -44.59
CA VAL A 83 41.36 -26.84 -43.23
C VAL A 83 40.58 -28.16 -43.30
N LEU A 84 40.89 -29.03 -42.35
CA LEU A 84 40.31 -30.36 -42.24
C LEU A 84 39.56 -30.51 -40.92
N LEU A 85 38.33 -31.01 -41.00
CA LEU A 85 37.48 -31.25 -39.84
C LEU A 85 37.96 -32.48 -39.06
N ASN A 86 38.18 -32.34 -37.75
CA ASN A 86 38.26 -33.45 -36.83
C ASN A 86 36.89 -33.74 -36.23
N THR A 87 36.28 -34.84 -36.59
CA THR A 87 34.91 -35.20 -36.17
C THR A 87 34.82 -35.57 -34.67
N ALA A 88 35.97 -35.84 -34.01
CA ALA A 88 36.01 -36.21 -32.61
C ALA A 88 35.80 -35.02 -31.66
N ASP A 89 36.26 -33.84 -32.06
CA ASP A 89 36.13 -32.59 -31.27
C ASP A 89 35.33 -31.49 -31.95
N GLY A 90 34.96 -31.68 -33.23
CA GLY A 90 34.23 -30.73 -34.05
C GLY A 90 35.05 -29.55 -34.57
N GLU A 91 36.36 -29.56 -34.35
CA GLU A 91 37.26 -28.46 -34.73
C GLU A 91 37.85 -28.65 -36.12
N TYR A 92 38.11 -27.52 -36.78
CA TYR A 92 38.87 -27.48 -38.03
C TYR A 92 40.33 -27.21 -37.73
N TYR A 93 41.21 -27.96 -38.37
CA TYR A 93 42.66 -27.83 -38.24
C TYR A 93 43.31 -27.49 -39.57
N LYS A 94 44.30 -26.56 -39.55
CA LYS A 94 45.19 -26.27 -40.64
C LYS A 94 46.57 -26.87 -40.36
N TRP A 95 47.21 -27.33 -41.42
CA TRP A 95 48.61 -27.74 -41.36
C TRP A 95 49.52 -26.54 -41.50
N THR A 96 50.42 -26.29 -40.55
CA THR A 96 51.42 -25.21 -40.54
C THR A 96 52.84 -25.70 -40.71
N GLY A 97 53.00 -26.99 -40.94
CA GLY A 97 54.29 -27.59 -41.29
C GLY A 97 54.68 -27.31 -42.76
N SER A 98 55.92 -27.70 -43.11
CA SER A 98 56.45 -27.48 -44.43
C SER A 98 55.71 -28.28 -45.51
N PHE A 99 55.47 -27.68 -46.69
CA PHE A 99 55.02 -28.31 -47.92
C PHE A 99 56.15 -28.55 -48.94
N ALA A 100 57.41 -28.27 -48.55
CA ALA A 100 58.57 -28.39 -49.46
C ALA A 100 58.79 -29.82 -49.98
N SER A 101 58.33 -30.84 -49.23
CA SER A 101 58.43 -32.24 -49.58
C SER A 101 57.14 -32.79 -50.22
N GLY A 102 56.22 -31.93 -50.55
CA GLY A 102 54.93 -32.30 -51.18
C GLY A 102 53.72 -32.02 -50.20
N PRO A 103 52.48 -32.34 -50.62
CA PRO A 103 51.27 -32.17 -49.87
C PRO A 103 51.28 -32.97 -48.55
N LYS A 104 50.59 -32.45 -47.57
CA LYS A 104 50.37 -33.18 -46.32
C LYS A 104 49.29 -34.22 -46.50
N VAL A 105 49.68 -35.50 -46.45
CA VAL A 105 48.75 -36.64 -46.50
C VAL A 105 48.26 -36.94 -45.08
N VAL A 106 46.92 -37.02 -44.94
CA VAL A 106 46.24 -37.39 -43.70
C VAL A 106 45.54 -38.72 -43.95
N PRO A 107 45.99 -39.79 -43.28
CA PRO A 107 45.37 -41.11 -43.42
C PRO A 107 43.96 -41.14 -42.88
N ALA A 108 43.10 -42.05 -43.38
CA ALA A 108 41.79 -42.29 -42.79
C ALA A 108 41.94 -42.83 -41.32
N ASN A 109 40.90 -42.58 -40.52
CA ASN A 109 40.86 -42.95 -39.08
C ASN A 109 42.05 -42.39 -38.26
N SER A 110 42.48 -41.19 -38.58
CA SER A 110 43.53 -40.45 -37.87
C SER A 110 43.01 -39.29 -37.07
N THR A 111 43.89 -38.64 -36.32
CA THR A 111 43.62 -37.43 -35.55
C THR A 111 44.72 -36.39 -35.79
N PRO A 112 44.52 -35.11 -35.46
CA PRO A 112 45.60 -34.12 -35.50
C PRO A 112 46.84 -34.59 -34.70
N ALA A 113 46.61 -35.19 -33.53
CA ALA A 113 47.68 -35.71 -32.66
C ALA A 113 48.47 -36.85 -33.32
N SER A 114 47.79 -37.79 -34.01
CA SER A 114 48.44 -38.95 -34.64
C SER A 114 49.12 -38.61 -35.97
N THR A 115 48.85 -37.46 -36.55
CA THR A 115 49.33 -37.04 -37.88
C THR A 115 50.30 -35.88 -37.86
N GLY A 116 50.92 -35.62 -36.70
CA GLY A 116 51.97 -34.61 -36.59
C GLY A 116 51.94 -33.78 -35.31
N GLY A 117 50.89 -33.96 -34.49
CA GLY A 117 50.74 -33.22 -33.24
C GLY A 117 50.03 -31.86 -33.42
N ILE A 118 49.62 -31.26 -32.28
CA ILE A 118 48.96 -29.94 -32.23
C ILE A 118 49.97 -28.96 -31.65
N ALA A 119 50.66 -28.19 -32.50
CA ALA A 119 51.66 -27.20 -32.16
C ALA A 119 51.99 -26.29 -33.37
N PRO A 120 52.64 -25.15 -33.18
CA PRO A 120 53.25 -24.39 -34.29
C PRO A 120 54.20 -25.26 -35.09
N GLY A 121 54.06 -25.24 -36.41
CA GLY A 121 54.81 -26.14 -37.31
C GLY A 121 54.16 -27.51 -37.53
N ALA A 122 53.00 -27.75 -36.94
CA ALA A 122 52.16 -28.94 -37.09
C ALA A 122 50.69 -28.54 -37.30
N TRP A 123 49.74 -29.21 -36.69
CA TRP A 123 48.33 -28.83 -36.78
C TRP A 123 48.02 -27.71 -35.79
N ILE A 124 47.26 -26.70 -36.23
CA ILE A 124 46.70 -25.63 -35.41
C ILE A 124 45.18 -25.58 -35.66
N GLY A 125 44.38 -25.56 -34.56
CA GLY A 125 42.96 -25.32 -34.64
C GLY A 125 42.66 -23.92 -35.17
N VAL A 126 41.73 -23.83 -36.14
CA VAL A 126 41.36 -22.55 -36.80
C VAL A 126 39.97 -22.03 -36.43
N GLY A 127 39.31 -22.68 -35.47
CA GLY A 127 38.00 -22.29 -35.01
C GLY A 127 37.91 -20.87 -34.43
N ASP A 128 39.00 -20.34 -33.89
CA ASP A 128 39.03 -19.01 -33.28
C ASP A 128 38.68 -17.86 -34.25
N ALA A 129 39.14 -17.93 -35.50
CA ALA A 129 38.83 -16.90 -36.49
C ALA A 129 37.39 -16.95 -36.98
N SER A 130 36.84 -18.14 -37.20
CA SER A 130 35.44 -18.34 -37.61
C SER A 130 34.49 -18.04 -36.43
N LEU A 131 34.87 -18.42 -35.19
CA LEU A 131 34.12 -18.10 -33.99
C LEU A 131 34.08 -16.57 -33.73
N ARG A 132 35.20 -15.89 -33.91
CA ARG A 132 35.23 -14.42 -33.78
C ARG A 132 34.36 -13.74 -34.81
N ALA A 133 34.38 -14.22 -36.06
CA ALA A 133 33.52 -13.71 -37.14
C ALA A 133 32.03 -14.01 -36.83
N ALA A 134 31.73 -15.22 -36.36
CA ALA A 134 30.37 -15.59 -35.97
C ALA A 134 29.86 -14.78 -34.76
N LEU A 135 30.69 -14.55 -33.75
CA LEU A 135 30.36 -13.71 -32.58
C LEU A 135 30.20 -12.23 -32.93
N ALA A 136 30.93 -11.73 -33.93
CA ALA A 136 30.80 -10.37 -34.45
C ALA A 136 29.59 -10.15 -35.37
N ALA A 137 28.96 -11.21 -35.85
CA ALA A 137 27.75 -11.13 -36.67
C ALA A 137 26.53 -10.70 -35.83
N VAL A 138 25.48 -10.20 -36.51
CA VAL A 138 24.22 -9.80 -35.83
C VAL A 138 23.60 -10.95 -35.01
N SER A 139 23.80 -12.20 -35.42
CA SER A 139 23.36 -13.42 -34.71
C SER A 139 24.33 -13.88 -33.62
N GLY A 140 25.48 -13.22 -33.47
CA GLY A 140 26.59 -13.68 -32.60
C GLY A 140 26.21 -13.80 -31.14
N ALA A 141 25.31 -12.93 -30.63
CA ALA A 141 24.79 -13.02 -29.28
C ALA A 141 24.09 -14.36 -28.99
N GLY A 142 23.49 -15.01 -29.98
CA GLY A 142 22.86 -16.32 -29.84
C GLY A 142 23.85 -17.50 -29.71
N LEU A 143 25.14 -17.27 -29.91
CA LEU A 143 26.20 -18.26 -29.74
C LEU A 143 26.83 -18.27 -28.36
N VAL A 144 26.51 -17.28 -27.54
CA VAL A 144 27.06 -17.17 -26.18
C VAL A 144 26.05 -17.78 -25.21
N GLY A 145 26.33 -18.98 -24.71
CA GLY A 145 25.54 -19.66 -23.69
C GLY A 145 25.75 -19.03 -22.30
N ILE A 146 24.71 -19.04 -21.49
CA ILE A 146 24.78 -18.68 -20.06
C ILE A 146 24.64 -19.97 -19.25
N SER A 147 25.59 -20.25 -18.36
CA SER A 147 25.48 -21.34 -17.40
C SER A 147 24.85 -20.81 -16.10
N VAL A 148 23.67 -21.31 -15.79
CA VAL A 148 22.94 -20.94 -14.57
C VAL A 148 23.67 -21.51 -13.35
N GLY A 149 23.94 -20.65 -12.36
CA GLY A 149 24.65 -21.04 -11.12
C GLY A 149 26.17 -21.02 -11.20
N SER A 150 26.77 -20.69 -12.34
CA SER A 150 28.23 -20.57 -12.45
C SER A 150 28.73 -19.24 -11.90
N VAL A 151 29.90 -19.27 -11.27
CA VAL A 151 30.64 -18.06 -10.89
C VAL A 151 31.50 -17.66 -12.09
N TYR A 152 31.21 -16.51 -12.65
CA TYR A 152 31.99 -15.97 -13.77
C TYR A 152 33.17 -15.16 -13.27
N PRO A 153 34.35 -15.22 -13.93
CA PRO A 153 35.49 -14.37 -13.58
C PRO A 153 35.15 -12.88 -13.65
N ALA A 154 35.70 -12.10 -12.75
CA ALA A 154 35.51 -10.63 -12.74
C ALA A 154 35.92 -10.01 -14.08
N GLY A 155 35.14 -9.01 -14.55
CA GLY A 155 35.39 -8.32 -15.81
C GLY A 155 34.84 -9.02 -17.05
N THR A 156 34.10 -10.11 -16.91
CA THR A 156 33.42 -10.80 -18.03
C THR A 156 31.97 -10.34 -18.17
N VAL A 157 31.38 -10.55 -19.34
CA VAL A 157 29.93 -10.30 -19.58
C VAL A 157 29.08 -11.11 -18.58
N GLY A 158 29.45 -12.37 -18.31
CA GLY A 158 28.75 -13.20 -17.34
C GLY A 158 28.77 -12.61 -15.94
N SER A 159 29.88 -12.04 -15.50
CA SER A 159 29.99 -11.40 -14.18
C SER A 159 29.21 -10.08 -14.08
N ALA A 160 28.90 -9.43 -15.20
CA ALA A 160 28.10 -8.22 -15.27
C ALA A 160 26.59 -8.48 -15.21
N ILE A 161 26.15 -9.69 -15.53
CA ILE A 161 24.74 -10.09 -15.45
C ILE A 161 24.43 -10.54 -14.04
N GLN A 162 23.81 -9.62 -13.26
CA GLN A 162 23.51 -9.83 -11.83
C GLN A 162 22.06 -10.27 -11.57
N TYR A 163 21.29 -10.58 -12.59
CA TYR A 163 19.91 -11.00 -12.49
C TYR A 163 19.62 -12.25 -13.33
N ARG A 164 18.52 -12.91 -13.01
CA ARG A 164 18.03 -14.09 -13.73
C ARG A 164 16.72 -13.77 -14.43
N THR A 165 16.56 -14.25 -15.65
CA THR A 165 15.28 -14.16 -16.37
C THR A 165 14.77 -15.55 -16.75
N PRO A 166 13.45 -15.73 -16.97
CA PRO A 166 12.91 -16.99 -17.50
C PRO A 166 13.59 -17.46 -18.78
N GLN A 167 13.99 -16.52 -19.64
CA GLN A 167 14.65 -16.81 -20.93
C GLN A 167 16.00 -17.52 -20.73
N MET A 168 16.73 -17.23 -19.66
CA MET A 168 17.98 -17.93 -19.30
C MET A 168 17.75 -19.41 -18.97
N TYR A 169 16.52 -19.78 -18.63
CA TYR A 169 16.07 -21.14 -18.36
C TYR A 169 15.31 -21.74 -19.55
N GLY A 170 15.36 -21.09 -20.73
CA GLY A 170 14.67 -21.54 -21.94
C GLY A 170 13.16 -21.36 -21.91
N ILE A 171 12.66 -20.52 -20.98
CA ILE A 171 11.23 -20.30 -20.81
C ILE A 171 10.80 -19.00 -21.46
N GLU A 172 9.79 -19.13 -22.32
CA GLU A 172 9.12 -18.02 -22.98
C GLU A 172 7.69 -17.84 -22.49
N PRO A 173 7.14 -16.60 -22.49
CA PRO A 173 5.74 -16.38 -22.14
C PRO A 173 4.82 -17.10 -23.12
N SER A 174 3.74 -17.71 -22.62
CA SER A 174 2.76 -18.46 -23.41
C SER A 174 1.40 -18.45 -22.70
N ASN A 175 0.33 -18.35 -23.50
CA ASN A 175 -1.05 -18.46 -22.99
C ASN A 175 -1.51 -19.92 -22.84
N THR A 176 -0.72 -20.90 -23.28
CA THR A 176 -1.09 -22.33 -23.30
C THR A 176 -0.10 -23.23 -22.59
N ASN A 177 1.19 -22.88 -22.60
CA ASN A 177 2.22 -23.74 -22.02
C ASN A 177 2.37 -23.46 -20.53
N ILE A 178 2.21 -24.49 -19.72
CA ILE A 178 2.45 -24.44 -18.26
C ILE A 178 3.95 -24.51 -18.04
N ILE A 179 4.48 -23.52 -17.35
CA ILE A 179 5.94 -23.34 -17.17
C ILE A 179 6.36 -23.39 -15.69
N GLY A 180 5.45 -23.68 -14.77
CA GLY A 180 5.72 -23.64 -13.34
C GLY A 180 6.99 -24.37 -12.94
N SER A 181 7.13 -25.67 -13.31
CA SER A 181 8.31 -26.48 -12.99
C SER A 181 9.59 -26.04 -13.68
N GLY A 182 9.49 -25.44 -14.88
CA GLY A 182 10.65 -24.96 -15.62
C GLY A 182 11.38 -23.81 -14.92
N LEU A 183 10.73 -23.11 -14.01
CA LEU A 183 11.30 -22.00 -13.24
C LEU A 183 11.70 -22.38 -11.80
N ASP A 184 11.47 -23.62 -11.35
CA ASP A 184 11.79 -24.05 -9.99
C ASP A 184 13.29 -23.82 -9.65
N ALA A 185 14.19 -24.11 -10.59
CA ALA A 185 15.61 -23.88 -10.38
C ALA A 185 15.97 -22.39 -10.28
N MET A 186 15.28 -21.53 -11.02
CA MET A 186 15.45 -20.06 -10.94
C MET A 186 15.07 -19.53 -9.55
N PHE A 187 13.88 -19.90 -9.07
CA PHE A 187 13.42 -19.49 -7.75
C PHE A 187 14.21 -20.13 -6.61
N ALA A 188 14.66 -21.39 -6.77
CA ALA A 188 15.54 -22.04 -5.82
C ALA A 188 16.91 -21.35 -5.69
N ALA A 189 17.42 -20.77 -6.75
CA ALA A 189 18.67 -20.00 -6.76
C ALA A 189 18.51 -18.62 -6.08
N GLY A 190 17.31 -18.05 -6.08
CA GLY A 190 17.01 -16.73 -5.49
C GLY A 190 17.78 -15.58 -6.14
N GLY A 191 18.01 -14.51 -5.38
CA GLY A 191 18.69 -13.30 -5.84
C GLY A 191 17.79 -12.40 -6.70
N ASP A 192 18.36 -11.67 -7.65
CA ASP A 192 17.60 -10.77 -8.53
C ASP A 192 16.96 -11.57 -9.68
N ILE A 193 15.65 -11.65 -9.68
CA ILE A 193 14.83 -12.38 -10.68
C ILE A 193 13.97 -11.38 -11.42
N ARG A 194 14.00 -11.40 -12.75
CA ARG A 194 13.29 -10.44 -13.59
C ARG A 194 12.47 -11.09 -14.68
N PHE A 195 11.16 -10.87 -14.63
CA PHE A 195 10.26 -11.12 -15.73
C PHE A 195 10.14 -9.82 -16.54
N GLU A 196 10.94 -9.67 -17.59
CA GLU A 196 10.98 -8.43 -18.39
C GLU A 196 10.24 -8.58 -19.74
N LYS A 197 10.21 -9.79 -20.29
CA LYS A 197 9.55 -10.04 -21.58
C LYS A 197 8.03 -10.06 -21.38
N PRO A 198 7.26 -9.14 -22.01
CA PRO A 198 5.81 -9.11 -21.90
C PRO A 198 5.15 -10.41 -22.35
N GLY A 199 4.03 -10.76 -21.72
CA GLY A 199 3.24 -11.96 -22.01
C GLY A 199 2.85 -12.71 -20.74
N THR A 200 2.12 -13.81 -20.92
CA THR A 200 1.59 -14.62 -19.82
C THR A 200 2.55 -15.75 -19.46
N TYR A 201 2.82 -15.89 -18.19
CA TYR A 201 3.61 -16.98 -17.60
C TYR A 201 2.66 -17.84 -16.74
N LEU A 202 2.25 -19.00 -17.28
CA LEU A 202 1.29 -19.89 -16.63
C LEU A 202 1.97 -20.79 -15.60
N THR A 203 1.41 -20.83 -14.37
CA THR A 203 1.92 -21.72 -13.33
C THR A 203 0.84 -22.66 -12.79
N ASP A 204 1.26 -23.90 -12.50
CA ASP A 204 0.51 -24.95 -11.81
C ASP A 204 0.99 -25.17 -10.38
N ARG A 205 1.79 -24.25 -9.85
CA ARG A 205 2.39 -24.32 -8.52
C ARG A 205 2.76 -22.94 -7.98
N ALA A 206 3.02 -22.89 -6.68
CA ALA A 206 3.61 -21.72 -6.07
C ALA A 206 5.10 -21.58 -6.44
N TRP A 207 5.50 -20.38 -6.81
CA TRP A 207 6.92 -20.03 -6.88
C TRP A 207 7.38 -19.51 -5.52
N VAL A 208 8.43 -20.16 -5.01
CA VAL A 208 8.92 -19.94 -3.64
C VAL A 208 10.12 -19.00 -3.64
N LEU A 209 9.94 -17.82 -3.05
CA LEU A 209 10.97 -16.80 -2.93
C LEU A 209 11.85 -17.10 -1.70
N ARG A 210 13.15 -17.27 -1.92
CA ARG A 210 14.15 -17.47 -0.86
C ARG A 210 14.59 -16.14 -0.26
N SER A 211 15.16 -16.19 0.91
CA SER A 211 15.82 -15.04 1.53
C SER A 211 16.80 -14.36 0.56
N GLY A 212 16.77 -13.03 0.48
CA GLY A 212 17.56 -12.24 -0.45
C GLY A 212 16.99 -12.11 -1.86
N THR A 213 15.79 -12.63 -2.15
CA THR A 213 15.18 -12.55 -3.48
C THR A 213 14.56 -11.17 -3.73
N ARG A 214 14.88 -10.61 -4.93
CA ARG A 214 14.19 -9.48 -5.54
C ARG A 214 13.50 -9.95 -6.80
N LEU A 215 12.18 -9.94 -6.81
CA LEU A 215 11.37 -10.32 -7.96
C LEU A 215 10.84 -9.06 -8.65
N TRP A 216 11.28 -8.84 -9.89
CA TRP A 216 10.75 -7.79 -10.76
C TRP A 216 9.74 -8.37 -11.74
N ILE A 217 8.52 -7.77 -11.80
CA ILE A 217 7.46 -8.14 -12.73
C ILE A 217 7.24 -6.94 -13.67
N GLY A 218 7.77 -7.04 -14.89
CA GLY A 218 7.80 -5.96 -15.86
C GLY A 218 6.43 -5.60 -16.45
N ALA A 219 6.38 -4.48 -17.14
CA ALA A 219 5.17 -4.03 -17.82
C ALA A 219 4.69 -5.06 -18.88
N GLY A 220 3.37 -5.37 -18.86
CA GLY A 220 2.80 -6.36 -19.79
C GLY A 220 3.09 -7.82 -19.43
N VAL A 221 3.82 -8.08 -18.35
CA VAL A 221 4.01 -9.43 -17.78
C VAL A 221 2.79 -9.80 -16.94
N ILE A 222 2.28 -11.01 -17.14
CA ILE A 222 1.19 -11.59 -16.37
C ILE A 222 1.64 -12.92 -15.78
N LEU A 223 1.79 -12.99 -14.47
CA LEU A 223 1.98 -14.25 -13.74
C LEU A 223 0.59 -14.82 -13.46
N LYS A 224 0.24 -15.94 -14.08
CA LYS A 224 -1.13 -16.46 -14.03
C LYS A 224 -1.18 -17.91 -13.56
N ALA A 225 -2.06 -18.21 -12.62
CA ALA A 225 -2.37 -19.58 -12.23
C ALA A 225 -3.27 -20.26 -13.27
N VAL A 226 -2.99 -21.52 -13.59
CA VAL A 226 -3.87 -22.32 -14.48
C VAL A 226 -5.18 -22.67 -13.77
N ASP A 227 -6.22 -23.01 -14.53
CA ASP A 227 -7.56 -23.31 -13.99
C ASP A 227 -7.55 -24.49 -13.00
N SER A 228 -6.74 -25.51 -13.29
CA SER A 228 -6.63 -26.70 -12.42
C SER A 228 -5.83 -26.51 -11.15
N TYR A 229 -5.09 -25.41 -11.02
CA TYR A 229 -4.28 -25.12 -9.84
C TYR A 229 -5.00 -24.15 -8.90
N ASN A 230 -5.35 -24.64 -7.71
CA ASN A 230 -6.00 -23.87 -6.67
C ASN A 230 -5.06 -23.70 -5.46
N GLY A 231 -3.98 -22.94 -5.66
CA GLY A 231 -2.95 -22.62 -4.68
C GLY A 231 -2.33 -21.25 -4.94
N ASN A 232 -1.45 -20.82 -4.07
CA ASN A 232 -0.78 -19.52 -4.18
C ASN A 232 0.12 -19.43 -5.43
N ILE A 233 0.27 -18.25 -6.00
CA ILE A 233 1.24 -18.00 -7.08
C ILE A 233 2.61 -17.71 -6.49
N LEU A 234 2.68 -16.88 -5.44
CA LEU A 234 3.92 -16.52 -4.76
C LEU A 234 3.84 -16.85 -3.27
N GLN A 235 4.92 -17.38 -2.73
CA GLN A 235 5.09 -17.54 -1.28
C GLN A 235 6.57 -17.46 -0.91
N ASN A 236 6.86 -17.08 0.35
CA ASN A 236 8.25 -17.10 0.83
C ASN A 236 8.68 -18.48 1.32
N TYR A 237 9.98 -18.68 1.42
CA TYR A 237 10.58 -19.99 1.76
C TYR A 237 10.24 -20.44 3.18
N SER A 238 10.33 -19.56 4.18
CA SER A 238 9.96 -19.88 5.56
C SER A 238 8.51 -20.37 5.67
N TYR A 239 7.58 -19.74 4.96
CA TYR A 239 6.20 -20.21 4.90
C TYR A 239 6.05 -21.55 4.16
N ALA A 240 6.68 -21.69 3.01
CA ALA A 240 6.57 -22.88 2.17
C ALA A 240 7.07 -24.17 2.85
N VAL A 241 8.11 -24.06 3.68
CA VAL A 241 8.76 -25.23 4.29
C VAL A 241 8.17 -25.57 5.66
N ASN A 242 7.90 -24.57 6.50
CA ASN A 242 7.51 -24.77 7.90
C ASN A 242 6.31 -23.93 8.31
N ALA A 243 5.43 -23.53 7.38
CA ALA A 243 4.30 -22.62 7.65
C ALA A 243 4.71 -21.34 8.41
N GLY A 244 5.93 -20.85 8.16
CA GLY A 244 6.49 -19.65 8.81
C GLY A 244 7.08 -19.88 10.20
N ALA A 245 7.24 -21.11 10.66
CA ALA A 245 7.99 -21.42 11.87
C ALA A 245 9.51 -21.46 11.58
N GLY A 246 10.32 -21.28 12.61
CA GLY A 246 11.78 -21.36 12.51
C GLY A 246 12.44 -20.05 12.06
N THR A 247 13.53 -20.17 11.26
CA THR A 247 14.32 -19.01 10.81
C THR A 247 13.53 -18.15 9.83
N ALA A 248 13.52 -16.85 10.04
CA ALA A 248 12.92 -15.90 9.13
C ALA A 248 13.70 -15.78 7.82
N ASP A 249 13.00 -15.47 6.73
CA ASP A 249 13.64 -14.95 5.53
C ASP A 249 14.08 -13.50 5.79
N ASP A 250 15.33 -13.16 5.50
CA ASP A 250 15.89 -11.84 5.84
C ASP A 250 15.27 -10.70 5.04
N PHE A 251 15.24 -10.87 3.73
CA PHE A 251 14.80 -9.86 2.79
C PHE A 251 14.10 -10.47 1.59
N ILE A 252 12.93 -9.94 1.27
CA ILE A 252 12.22 -10.28 0.03
C ILE A 252 11.63 -8.99 -0.56
N GLU A 253 11.79 -8.83 -1.87
CA GLU A 253 11.17 -7.75 -2.63
C GLU A 253 10.37 -8.31 -3.80
N VAL A 254 9.11 -7.85 -3.97
CA VAL A 254 8.27 -8.14 -5.14
C VAL A 254 7.83 -6.79 -5.72
N TRP A 255 8.35 -6.43 -6.87
CA TRP A 255 8.21 -5.06 -7.39
C TRP A 255 7.94 -5.05 -8.90
N GLY A 256 7.35 -3.98 -9.41
CA GLY A 256 7.18 -3.73 -10.83
C GLY A 256 5.74 -3.46 -11.27
N PRO A 257 5.53 -3.02 -12.53
CA PRO A 257 4.21 -2.63 -13.04
C PRO A 257 3.41 -3.80 -13.65
N GLY A 258 3.84 -5.05 -13.45
CA GLY A 258 3.18 -6.22 -14.04
C GLY A 258 1.90 -6.65 -13.32
N THR A 259 1.41 -7.84 -13.66
CA THR A 259 0.14 -8.38 -13.15
C THR A 259 0.34 -9.76 -12.53
N ILE A 260 -0.29 -9.98 -11.38
CA ILE A 260 -0.51 -11.30 -10.78
C ILE A 260 -1.99 -11.64 -10.95
N ASP A 261 -2.30 -12.66 -11.73
CA ASP A 261 -3.66 -13.12 -11.99
C ASP A 261 -3.90 -14.49 -11.36
N PHE A 262 -4.62 -14.50 -10.25
CA PHE A 262 -4.95 -15.76 -9.57
C PHE A 262 -5.88 -16.63 -10.41
N ASN A 263 -6.61 -16.03 -11.37
CA ASN A 263 -7.57 -16.74 -12.22
C ASN A 263 -8.68 -17.45 -11.41
N GLY A 264 -9.16 -16.77 -10.37
CA GLY A 264 -10.03 -17.38 -9.36
C GLY A 264 -11.50 -17.53 -9.72
N LEU A 265 -11.97 -16.94 -10.84
CA LEU A 265 -13.38 -16.93 -11.23
C LEU A 265 -14.00 -18.33 -11.32
N ALA A 266 -13.23 -19.31 -11.77
CA ALA A 266 -13.67 -20.72 -11.89
C ALA A 266 -13.23 -21.62 -10.73
N LYS A 267 -12.60 -21.06 -9.67
CA LYS A 267 -11.99 -21.83 -8.58
C LYS A 267 -12.85 -21.81 -7.32
N GLY A 268 -12.91 -22.94 -6.61
CA GLY A 268 -13.47 -23.02 -5.28
C GLY A 268 -12.55 -22.38 -4.21
N PHE A 269 -13.11 -22.14 -3.03
CA PHE A 269 -12.33 -21.73 -1.87
C PHE A 269 -11.46 -22.90 -1.36
N ASN A 270 -10.20 -22.63 -1.04
CA ASN A 270 -9.20 -23.62 -0.60
C ASN A 270 -8.33 -23.05 0.54
N GLY A 271 -8.93 -22.59 1.62
CA GLY A 271 -8.19 -22.02 2.76
C GLY A 271 -7.12 -21.00 2.33
N THR A 272 -5.92 -21.09 2.89
CA THR A 272 -4.79 -20.24 2.52
C THR A 272 -4.36 -20.38 1.05
N GLY A 273 -4.72 -21.47 0.37
CA GLY A 273 -4.48 -21.66 -1.06
C GLY A 273 -5.31 -20.74 -1.96
N SER A 274 -6.35 -20.10 -1.44
CA SER A 274 -7.19 -19.15 -2.19
C SER A 274 -6.60 -17.75 -2.32
N MET A 275 -5.44 -17.49 -1.71
CA MET A 275 -4.71 -16.22 -1.77
C MET A 275 -3.81 -16.17 -2.99
N ALA A 276 -3.68 -15.02 -3.64
CA ALA A 276 -2.73 -14.91 -4.75
C ALA A 276 -1.28 -15.02 -4.26
N SER A 277 -0.97 -14.46 -3.10
CA SER A 277 0.37 -14.50 -2.51
C SER A 277 0.31 -14.63 -0.99
N VAL A 278 1.21 -15.42 -0.39
CA VAL A 278 1.31 -15.60 1.06
C VAL A 278 2.75 -15.40 1.54
N PHE A 279 2.93 -14.51 2.51
CA PHE A 279 4.22 -14.24 3.12
C PHE A 279 4.12 -14.29 4.64
N LYS A 280 4.93 -15.13 5.26
CA LYS A 280 5.00 -15.21 6.73
C LYS A 280 6.44 -15.39 7.21
N ASN A 281 6.77 -14.71 8.30
CA ASN A 281 8.08 -14.79 8.95
C ASN A 281 9.21 -14.25 8.04
N VAL A 282 9.12 -12.97 7.69
CA VAL A 282 10.12 -12.23 6.91
C VAL A 282 10.59 -11.02 7.69
N THR A 283 11.92 -10.81 7.80
CA THR A 283 12.47 -9.66 8.51
C THR A 283 12.15 -8.35 7.77
N THR A 284 12.40 -8.32 6.45
CA THR A 284 12.08 -7.16 5.62
C THR A 284 11.37 -7.59 4.34
N LEU A 285 10.13 -7.18 4.18
CA LEU A 285 9.30 -7.44 3.00
C LEU A 285 8.96 -6.13 2.29
N ARG A 286 9.28 -6.06 0.99
CA ARG A 286 8.93 -4.92 0.14
C ARG A 286 8.07 -5.36 -1.02
N ILE A 287 6.94 -4.68 -1.25
CA ILE A 287 5.98 -5.02 -2.30
C ILE A 287 5.51 -3.73 -2.97
N GLY A 288 5.48 -3.68 -4.30
CA GLY A 288 4.95 -2.48 -4.94
C GLY A 288 5.32 -2.27 -6.41
N GLY A 289 5.50 -0.99 -6.78
CA GLY A 289 5.89 -0.61 -8.14
C GLY A 289 4.76 -0.63 -9.17
N GLY A 290 3.49 -0.66 -8.73
CA GLY A 290 2.34 -0.64 -9.62
C GLY A 290 1.79 -2.04 -9.96
N ILE A 291 2.19 -3.10 -9.24
CA ILE A 291 1.65 -4.44 -9.44
C ILE A 291 0.12 -4.41 -9.39
N LEU A 292 -0.53 -4.96 -10.42
CA LEU A 292 -1.95 -5.27 -10.40
C LEU A 292 -2.15 -6.71 -9.94
N VAL A 293 -2.90 -6.92 -8.84
CA VAL A 293 -3.36 -8.26 -8.47
C VAL A 293 -4.85 -8.36 -8.78
N ARG A 294 -5.24 -9.42 -9.48
CA ARG A 294 -6.63 -9.63 -9.86
C ARG A 294 -7.09 -11.06 -9.70
N ASN A 295 -8.41 -11.20 -9.62
CA ASN A 295 -9.10 -12.49 -9.60
C ASN A 295 -8.64 -13.40 -8.45
N ALA A 296 -8.18 -12.85 -7.30
CA ALA A 296 -7.94 -13.64 -6.11
C ALA A 296 -9.27 -14.20 -5.57
N ARG A 297 -9.27 -15.43 -5.09
CA ARG A 297 -10.48 -16.04 -4.55
C ARG A 297 -10.77 -15.58 -3.12
N LYS A 298 -9.73 -15.19 -2.38
CA LYS A 298 -9.78 -14.54 -1.07
C LYS A 298 -8.80 -13.37 -1.09
N TYR A 299 -7.82 -13.28 -0.25
CA TYR A 299 -6.91 -12.13 -0.18
C TYR A 299 -5.90 -12.10 -1.35
N CYS A 300 -5.61 -10.93 -1.88
CA CYS A 300 -4.54 -10.79 -2.86
C CYS A 300 -3.16 -11.02 -2.22
N TRP A 301 -2.92 -10.40 -1.08
CA TRP A 301 -1.72 -10.56 -0.28
C TRP A 301 -2.10 -10.92 1.15
N LEU A 302 -1.80 -12.16 1.57
CA LEU A 302 -1.90 -12.58 2.96
C LEU A 302 -0.50 -12.52 3.57
N ILE A 303 -0.34 -11.71 4.62
CA ILE A 303 0.96 -11.36 5.17
C ILE A 303 0.90 -11.45 6.71
N ALA A 304 1.85 -12.16 7.33
CA ALA A 304 1.94 -12.25 8.79
C ALA A 304 3.38 -12.32 9.29
N LYS A 305 3.61 -11.97 10.54
CA LYS A 305 4.91 -12.09 11.23
C LYS A 305 6.05 -11.39 10.45
N ILE A 306 5.86 -10.09 10.20
CA ILE A 306 6.83 -9.24 9.51
C ILE A 306 7.41 -8.22 10.48
N GLN A 307 8.74 -8.05 10.45
CA GLN A 307 9.41 -7.05 11.27
C GLN A 307 9.41 -5.66 10.60
N ASN A 308 9.66 -5.61 9.28
CA ASN A 308 9.64 -4.38 8.49
C ASN A 308 8.87 -4.62 7.19
N LEU A 309 7.67 -4.08 7.08
CA LEU A 309 6.85 -4.14 5.87
C LEU A 309 6.85 -2.80 5.15
N HIS A 310 7.16 -2.83 3.87
CA HIS A 310 7.09 -1.67 3.01
C HIS A 310 6.28 -1.98 1.75
N VAL A 311 5.13 -1.34 1.63
CA VAL A 311 4.22 -1.48 0.48
C VAL A 311 4.03 -0.13 -0.19
N ASP A 312 4.22 -0.07 -1.51
CA ASP A 312 3.99 1.16 -2.26
C ASP A 312 3.49 0.91 -3.69
N GLY A 313 2.32 1.46 -4.00
CA GLY A 313 1.75 1.44 -5.33
C GLY A 313 1.22 0.05 -5.75
N LEU A 314 0.26 -0.52 -5.03
CA LEU A 314 -0.46 -1.72 -5.45
C LEU A 314 -1.83 -1.39 -6.03
N ARG A 315 -2.25 -2.20 -7.00
CA ARG A 315 -3.56 -2.09 -7.63
C ARG A 315 -4.33 -3.40 -7.51
N PHE A 316 -5.64 -3.30 -7.35
CA PHE A 316 -6.51 -4.44 -7.11
C PHE A 316 -7.72 -4.46 -8.06
N ASN A 317 -8.09 -5.66 -8.49
CA ASN A 317 -9.36 -5.96 -9.13
C ASN A 317 -9.77 -7.38 -8.67
N THR A 318 -10.47 -7.48 -7.53
CA THR A 318 -10.70 -8.75 -6.84
C THR A 318 -12.02 -8.76 -6.07
N ILE A 319 -12.51 -9.95 -5.76
CA ILE A 319 -13.78 -10.14 -5.03
C ILE A 319 -13.64 -10.10 -3.51
N SER A 320 -12.44 -10.09 -2.98
CA SER A 320 -12.16 -10.00 -1.55
C SER A 320 -11.09 -8.95 -1.27
N ASP A 321 -10.27 -9.12 -0.23
CA ASP A 321 -9.33 -8.10 0.23
C ASP A 321 -8.15 -7.88 -0.73
N GLY A 322 -7.66 -6.66 -0.74
CA GLY A 322 -6.40 -6.32 -1.40
C GLY A 322 -5.21 -6.81 -0.58
N ILE A 323 -4.88 -6.13 0.48
CA ILE A 323 -3.86 -6.57 1.47
C ILE A 323 -4.57 -7.02 2.73
N HIS A 324 -4.20 -8.18 3.21
CA HIS A 324 -4.64 -8.70 4.50
C HIS A 324 -3.43 -9.01 5.38
N LEU A 325 -3.25 -8.22 6.42
CA LEU A 325 -2.18 -8.40 7.39
C LEU A 325 -2.72 -9.14 8.60
N GLN A 326 -1.98 -10.14 9.09
CA GLN A 326 -2.24 -10.80 10.36
C GLN A 326 -1.06 -10.60 11.32
N ASN A 327 -1.34 -10.57 12.62
CA ASN A 327 -0.34 -10.33 13.64
C ASN A 327 0.72 -11.46 13.74
N PRO A 328 1.93 -11.19 14.28
CA PRO A 328 2.45 -9.87 14.56
C PRO A 328 3.05 -9.19 13.33
N CYS A 329 2.89 -7.88 13.20
CA CYS A 329 3.61 -7.09 12.20
C CYS A 329 4.12 -5.79 12.82
N GLN A 330 5.38 -5.46 12.55
CA GLN A 330 6.03 -4.26 13.09
C GLN A 330 6.53 -3.38 11.96
N ASN A 331 6.68 -2.08 12.23
CA ASN A 331 7.19 -1.10 11.28
C ASN A 331 6.53 -1.24 9.89
N VAL A 332 5.22 -1.09 9.87
CA VAL A 332 4.38 -1.28 8.68
C VAL A 332 4.21 0.06 7.96
N TYR A 333 4.68 0.14 6.74
CA TYR A 333 4.53 1.31 5.87
C TYR A 333 3.77 0.92 4.62
N ILE A 334 2.55 1.43 4.45
CA ILE A 334 1.69 1.17 3.29
C ILE A 334 1.34 2.48 2.62
N ARG A 335 1.58 2.57 1.30
CA ARG A 335 1.32 3.76 0.48
C ARG A 335 0.64 3.39 -0.82
N ASN A 336 -0.23 4.29 -1.30
CA ASN A 336 -0.74 4.29 -2.67
C ASN A 336 -1.43 3.00 -3.10
N LEU A 337 -2.35 2.49 -2.28
CA LEU A 337 -3.23 1.40 -2.68
C LEU A 337 -4.37 1.94 -3.55
N SER A 338 -4.72 1.24 -4.62
CA SER A 338 -5.82 1.66 -5.48
C SER A 338 -6.51 0.48 -6.15
N GLY A 339 -7.76 0.66 -6.54
CA GLY A 339 -8.48 -0.36 -7.29
C GLY A 339 -9.89 -0.61 -6.78
N VAL A 340 -10.33 -1.85 -7.00
CA VAL A 340 -11.63 -2.34 -6.53
C VAL A 340 -11.44 -3.68 -5.85
N THR A 341 -11.97 -3.79 -4.63
CA THR A 341 -11.99 -5.01 -3.84
C THR A 341 -13.44 -5.33 -3.47
N GLY A 342 -13.84 -6.58 -3.53
CA GLY A 342 -15.20 -6.96 -3.13
C GLY A 342 -15.41 -6.94 -1.61
N ASP A 343 -14.31 -6.88 -0.85
CA ASP A 343 -14.29 -6.70 0.60
C ASP A 343 -13.34 -5.55 0.95
N ASP A 344 -12.41 -5.73 1.86
CA ASP A 344 -11.54 -4.67 2.36
C ASP A 344 -10.36 -4.38 1.40
N MET A 345 -10.01 -3.10 1.19
CA MET A 345 -8.80 -2.80 0.42
C MET A 345 -7.53 -3.07 1.22
N CYS A 346 -7.57 -2.79 2.52
CA CYS A 346 -6.52 -3.12 3.47
C CYS A 346 -7.15 -3.57 4.78
N ALA A 347 -6.92 -4.82 5.17
CA ALA A 347 -7.33 -5.36 6.45
C ALA A 347 -6.14 -5.66 7.34
N LEU A 348 -6.27 -5.37 8.63
CA LEU A 348 -5.35 -5.76 9.67
C LEU A 348 -6.14 -6.56 10.71
N THR A 349 -5.73 -7.79 10.97
CA THR A 349 -6.43 -8.66 11.92
C THR A 349 -5.48 -9.26 12.96
N VAL A 350 -5.86 -9.18 14.22
CA VAL A 350 -5.21 -9.92 15.31
C VAL A 350 -5.94 -11.24 15.48
N GLY A 351 -5.43 -12.28 14.79
CA GLY A 351 -6.15 -13.53 14.56
C GLY A 351 -7.13 -13.46 13.38
N ASP A 352 -7.59 -14.60 12.90
CA ASP A 352 -8.54 -14.72 11.80
C ASP A 352 -9.29 -16.07 11.87
N TYR A 353 -10.10 -16.37 10.88
CA TYR A 353 -10.79 -17.67 10.78
C TYR A 353 -9.78 -18.82 10.60
N PRO A 354 -9.96 -19.96 11.29
CA PRO A 354 -8.99 -21.06 11.30
C PRO A 354 -8.57 -21.58 9.91
N SER A 355 -9.43 -21.46 8.90
CA SER A 355 -9.14 -21.95 7.54
C SER A 355 -8.12 -21.12 6.77
N TYR A 356 -7.84 -19.88 7.18
CA TYR A 356 -6.88 -18.99 6.55
C TYR A 356 -6.11 -18.12 7.55
N ASP A 357 -6.20 -18.46 8.82
CA ASP A 357 -5.39 -17.84 9.88
C ASP A 357 -3.95 -18.35 9.81
N ILE A 358 -3.02 -17.43 9.61
CA ILE A 358 -1.58 -17.66 9.70
C ILE A 358 -0.92 -16.79 10.78
N SER A 359 -1.73 -16.15 11.62
CA SER A 359 -1.26 -15.30 12.70
C SER A 359 -0.46 -16.05 13.77
N GLU A 360 0.22 -15.30 14.61
CA GLU A 360 0.83 -15.76 15.86
C GLU A 360 0.57 -14.69 16.93
N PRO A 361 0.58 -15.03 18.23
CA PRO A 361 0.42 -14.01 19.28
C PRO A 361 1.45 -12.89 19.17
N GLY A 362 0.99 -11.65 19.28
CA GLY A 362 1.81 -10.45 19.22
C GLY A 362 1.10 -9.28 18.54
N ASP A 363 1.73 -8.13 18.52
CA ASP A 363 1.10 -6.86 18.23
C ASP A 363 1.34 -6.39 16.77
N PHE A 364 0.42 -5.54 16.30
CA PHE A 364 0.72 -4.57 15.26
C PHE A 364 1.34 -3.33 15.91
N SER A 365 2.52 -2.93 15.47
CA SER A 365 3.17 -1.75 16.03
C SER A 365 3.85 -0.87 14.99
N ASN A 366 3.81 0.45 15.20
CA ASN A 366 4.38 1.44 14.29
C ASN A 366 3.80 1.32 12.87
N VAL A 367 2.48 1.42 12.75
CA VAL A 367 1.77 1.29 11.47
C VAL A 367 1.50 2.67 10.89
N ASP A 368 1.96 2.91 9.68
CA ASP A 368 1.72 4.14 8.92
C ASP A 368 1.16 3.80 7.54
N ILE A 369 -0.12 4.10 7.33
CA ILE A 369 -0.85 3.82 6.09
C ILE A 369 -1.30 5.15 5.48
N ALA A 370 -1.01 5.37 4.19
CA ALA A 370 -1.48 6.57 3.52
C ALA A 370 -1.81 6.35 2.03
N GLY A 371 -2.84 7.05 1.58
CA GLY A 371 -3.25 7.03 0.18
C GLY A 371 -3.93 5.71 -0.21
N ILE A 372 -5.16 5.49 0.26
CA ILE A 372 -6.01 4.38 -0.16
C ILE A 372 -7.13 4.93 -1.05
N TYR A 373 -7.21 4.43 -2.29
CA TYR A 373 -8.09 4.94 -3.34
C TYR A 373 -9.04 3.84 -3.84
N SER A 374 -10.32 3.89 -3.46
CA SER A 374 -11.34 3.08 -4.10
C SER A 374 -11.75 3.71 -5.43
N LEU A 375 -11.71 2.94 -6.50
CA LEU A 375 -12.27 3.34 -7.78
C LEU A 375 -13.79 3.18 -7.76
N ASN A 376 -14.51 4.17 -8.31
CA ASN A 376 -15.97 4.19 -8.36
C ASN A 376 -16.49 3.31 -9.51
N GLN A 377 -16.10 2.06 -9.54
CA GLN A 377 -16.50 1.08 -10.56
C GLN A 377 -16.61 -0.30 -9.91
N ALA A 378 -17.26 -1.23 -10.59
CA ALA A 378 -17.27 -2.62 -10.18
C ALA A 378 -15.98 -3.34 -10.63
N ASN A 379 -15.60 -4.39 -9.91
CA ASN A 379 -14.56 -5.34 -10.32
C ASN A 379 -15.08 -6.24 -11.46
N ASP A 380 -14.25 -7.16 -11.92
CA ASP A 380 -14.57 -8.10 -13.00
C ASP A 380 -15.76 -9.03 -12.65
N GLU A 381 -16.16 -9.15 -11.39
CA GLU A 381 -17.30 -9.93 -10.91
C GLU A 381 -18.53 -9.06 -10.54
N GLY A 382 -18.53 -7.78 -10.83
CA GLY A 382 -19.63 -6.86 -10.61
C GLY A 382 -19.77 -6.34 -9.17
N THR A 383 -18.79 -6.56 -8.29
CA THR A 383 -18.79 -6.05 -6.92
C THR A 383 -17.98 -4.75 -6.81
N THR A 384 -18.30 -3.93 -5.80
CA THR A 384 -17.62 -2.67 -5.50
C THR A 384 -16.91 -2.77 -4.15
N THR A 385 -15.92 -1.91 -3.91
CA THR A 385 -15.16 -1.90 -2.66
C THR A 385 -16.09 -1.78 -1.45
N THR A 386 -16.00 -2.75 -0.53
CA THR A 386 -16.81 -2.77 0.68
C THR A 386 -16.30 -1.77 1.69
N THR A 387 -15.01 -1.84 2.06
CA THR A 387 -14.37 -0.97 3.05
C THR A 387 -12.95 -0.64 2.60
N LEU A 388 -12.45 0.55 2.89
CA LEU A 388 -11.04 0.86 2.59
C LEU A 388 -10.11 0.25 3.62
N LEU A 389 -10.52 0.23 4.90
CA LEU A 389 -9.68 -0.18 6.00
C LEU A 389 -10.48 -0.92 7.08
N THR A 390 -10.02 -2.10 7.43
CA THR A 390 -10.63 -2.89 8.52
C THR A 390 -9.58 -3.24 9.57
N PHE A 391 -9.96 -3.10 10.83
CA PHE A 391 -9.27 -3.61 12.00
C PHE A 391 -10.16 -4.64 12.67
N GLY A 392 -9.69 -5.86 12.78
CA GLY A 392 -10.46 -6.93 13.35
C GLY A 392 -9.63 -7.84 14.25
N GLY A 393 -10.26 -8.82 14.82
CA GLY A 393 -9.54 -9.90 15.45
C GLY A 393 -10.14 -10.48 16.72
N ASP A 394 -9.41 -11.45 17.25
CA ASP A 394 -9.78 -12.28 18.39
C ASP A 394 -9.14 -11.83 19.73
N GLY A 395 -8.38 -10.73 19.70
CA GLY A 395 -7.66 -10.23 20.87
C GLY A 395 -6.33 -10.94 21.16
N SER A 396 -5.79 -11.70 20.20
CA SER A 396 -4.46 -12.34 20.33
C SER A 396 -3.29 -11.35 20.27
N GLY A 397 -3.56 -10.05 20.02
CA GLY A 397 -2.60 -8.96 19.98
C GLY A 397 -3.27 -7.60 20.11
N VAL A 398 -2.48 -6.54 20.07
CA VAL A 398 -2.90 -5.14 20.20
C VAL A 398 -2.39 -4.32 19.03
N TYR A 399 -3.16 -3.33 18.61
CA TYR A 399 -2.75 -2.33 17.64
C TYR A 399 -2.12 -1.13 18.33
N VAL A 400 -0.85 -0.87 18.11
CA VAL A 400 -0.07 0.13 18.86
C VAL A 400 0.59 1.16 17.95
N ARG A 401 0.37 2.45 18.22
CA ARG A 401 0.95 3.57 17.46
C ARG A 401 0.65 3.51 15.99
N MET A 402 -0.58 3.79 15.64
CA MET A 402 -1.07 3.74 14.28
C MET A 402 -1.38 5.12 13.73
N LYS A 403 -0.95 5.37 12.50
CA LYS A 403 -1.29 6.57 11.73
C LYS A 403 -1.86 6.20 10.38
N ILE A 404 -2.99 6.80 10.05
CA ILE A 404 -3.69 6.59 8.79
C ILE A 404 -4.03 7.94 8.18
N ALA A 405 -3.77 8.12 6.89
CA ALA A 405 -4.04 9.36 6.20
C ALA A 405 -4.46 9.14 4.74
N GLY A 406 -5.34 10.00 4.23
CA GLY A 406 -5.70 10.00 2.82
C GLY A 406 -6.55 8.79 2.41
N LEU A 407 -7.82 8.81 2.77
CA LEU A 407 -8.83 7.81 2.40
C LEU A 407 -9.76 8.40 1.34
N TYR A 408 -9.79 7.80 0.13
CA TYR A 408 -10.45 8.39 -1.04
C TYR A 408 -11.41 7.43 -1.73
N GLY A 409 -12.44 7.97 -2.40
CA GLY A 409 -13.38 7.26 -3.24
C GLY A 409 -14.66 6.83 -2.52
N ASN A 410 -15.34 5.82 -3.05
CA ASN A 410 -16.59 5.33 -2.49
C ASN A 410 -16.43 3.92 -1.92
N THR A 411 -17.17 3.65 -0.85
CA THR A 411 -17.26 2.33 -0.23
C THR A 411 -18.71 1.86 -0.18
N ASN A 412 -18.93 0.58 -0.22
CA ASN A 412 -20.28 0.02 -0.08
C ASN A 412 -20.74 -0.05 1.39
N HIS A 413 -19.78 -0.04 2.31
CA HIS A 413 -19.99 0.00 3.77
C HIS A 413 -19.24 1.19 4.36
N ALA A 414 -18.83 1.16 5.63
CA ALA A 414 -18.01 2.19 6.26
C ALA A 414 -16.68 2.41 5.53
N VAL A 415 -16.10 3.59 5.63
CA VAL A 415 -14.77 3.86 5.08
C VAL A 415 -13.69 3.15 5.88
N ALA A 416 -13.77 3.21 7.20
CA ALA A 416 -12.94 2.42 8.11
C ALA A 416 -13.81 1.71 9.15
N ARG A 417 -13.43 0.49 9.52
CA ARG A 417 -14.21 -0.37 10.39
C ARG A 417 -13.34 -1.02 11.46
N PHE A 418 -13.85 -1.07 12.69
CA PHE A 418 -13.26 -1.79 13.80
C PHE A 418 -14.23 -2.88 14.24
N ASN A 419 -13.80 -4.12 14.18
CA ASN A 419 -14.61 -5.28 14.52
C ASN A 419 -13.95 -6.15 15.58
N ALA A 420 -14.74 -6.84 16.37
CA ALA A 420 -14.29 -7.98 17.14
C ALA A 420 -14.65 -9.28 16.42
N ASP A 421 -13.81 -10.30 16.53
CA ASP A 421 -14.12 -11.65 16.02
C ASP A 421 -14.88 -12.46 17.09
N THR A 422 -15.67 -13.40 16.64
CA THR A 422 -16.46 -14.34 17.47
C THR A 422 -15.63 -15.36 18.23
N ASN A 423 -14.44 -15.66 17.74
CA ASN A 423 -13.52 -16.55 18.43
C ASN A 423 -12.68 -15.83 19.48
N GLY A 424 -12.98 -14.53 19.73
CA GLY A 424 -12.21 -13.67 20.58
C GLY A 424 -12.04 -14.21 22.00
N LEU A 425 -10.79 -14.20 22.45
CA LEU A 425 -10.39 -14.53 23.82
C LEU A 425 -10.45 -13.30 24.74
N THR A 426 -10.46 -12.11 24.15
CA THR A 426 -10.47 -10.81 24.82
C THR A 426 -10.93 -9.73 23.83
N TYR A 427 -10.97 -8.46 24.27
CA TYR A 427 -11.29 -7.32 23.40
C TYR A 427 -10.28 -7.17 22.27
N THR A 428 -10.75 -6.79 21.07
CA THR A 428 -9.89 -6.23 20.02
C THR A 428 -9.42 -4.85 20.49
N LYS A 429 -8.13 -4.74 20.83
CA LYS A 429 -7.57 -3.54 21.46
C LYS A 429 -6.79 -2.67 20.50
N VAL A 430 -7.06 -1.37 20.54
CA VAL A 430 -6.37 -0.36 19.74
C VAL A 430 -5.85 0.74 20.66
N ASN A 431 -4.53 0.93 20.68
CA ASN A 431 -3.87 1.97 21.45
C ASN A 431 -3.30 3.04 20.51
N ASN A 432 -3.70 4.29 20.69
CA ASN A 432 -3.18 5.46 19.96
C ASN A 432 -3.32 5.34 18.43
N LEU A 433 -4.51 5.60 17.94
CA LEU A 433 -4.80 5.67 16.50
C LEU A 433 -5.12 7.09 16.07
N HIS A 434 -4.45 7.55 15.04
CA HIS A 434 -4.73 8.80 14.34
C HIS A 434 -5.21 8.52 12.92
N VAL A 435 -6.39 8.98 12.55
CA VAL A 435 -6.98 8.90 11.21
C VAL A 435 -7.21 10.30 10.67
N SER A 436 -6.68 10.62 9.50
CA SER A 436 -6.78 11.97 8.93
C SER A 436 -7.00 11.99 7.43
N GLU A 437 -7.37 13.15 6.89
CA GLU A 437 -7.55 13.40 5.46
C GLU A 437 -8.55 12.42 4.82
N ILE A 438 -9.80 12.44 5.33
CA ILE A 438 -10.86 11.53 4.88
C ILE A 438 -11.70 12.22 3.81
N TYR A 439 -11.58 11.74 2.57
CA TYR A 439 -12.35 12.18 1.39
C TYR A 439 -13.31 11.08 0.90
N ALA A 440 -13.19 9.88 1.41
CA ALA A 440 -14.04 8.76 1.02
C ALA A 440 -15.44 8.87 1.63
N VAL A 441 -16.43 8.33 0.94
CA VAL A 441 -17.84 8.37 1.36
C VAL A 441 -18.48 6.99 1.26
N PRO A 442 -19.19 6.53 2.32
CA PRO A 442 -19.99 5.33 2.26
C PRO A 442 -21.18 5.46 1.30
N ASN A 443 -21.64 4.35 0.74
CA ASN A 443 -22.85 4.31 -0.07
C ASN A 443 -24.07 4.76 0.75
N PRO A 444 -24.77 5.83 0.36
CA PRO A 444 -25.90 6.36 1.11
C PRO A 444 -27.04 5.35 1.31
N ALA A 445 -27.19 4.37 0.41
CA ALA A 445 -28.21 3.34 0.52
C ALA A 445 -28.04 2.43 1.73
N ASN A 446 -26.81 2.26 2.22
CA ASN A 446 -26.48 1.39 3.34
C ASN A 446 -26.45 2.09 4.70
N ALA A 447 -26.56 3.42 4.72
CA ALA A 447 -26.59 4.26 5.92
C ALA A 447 -25.47 3.96 6.93
N CYS A 448 -24.27 3.67 6.45
CA CYS A 448 -23.11 3.37 7.28
C CYS A 448 -22.39 4.63 7.73
N PRO A 449 -21.81 4.68 8.94
CA PRO A 449 -20.93 5.76 9.36
C PRO A 449 -19.64 5.80 8.51
N ILE A 450 -18.91 6.91 8.55
CA ILE A 450 -17.59 6.98 7.89
C ILE A 450 -16.63 6.05 8.64
N ILE A 451 -16.61 6.13 9.97
CA ILE A 451 -15.84 5.23 10.82
C ILE A 451 -16.84 4.44 11.70
N GLU A 452 -16.83 3.14 11.54
CA GLU A 452 -17.66 2.23 12.32
C GLU A 452 -16.82 1.53 13.40
N ILE A 453 -17.27 1.61 14.64
CA ILE A 453 -16.69 0.88 15.77
C ILE A 453 -17.79 -0.06 16.26
N ASN A 454 -17.63 -1.36 16.03
CA ASN A 454 -18.71 -2.32 16.23
C ASN A 454 -18.13 -3.68 16.68
N ASP A 455 -18.75 -4.26 17.68
CA ASP A 455 -18.44 -5.61 18.14
C ASP A 455 -19.16 -6.71 17.34
N ARG A 456 -19.38 -6.50 16.04
CA ARG A 456 -20.02 -7.52 15.18
C ARG A 456 -19.20 -8.80 15.21
N GLY A 457 -19.52 -9.68 16.12
CA GLY A 457 -19.10 -11.05 16.05
C GLY A 457 -19.84 -11.81 14.96
N TYR A 458 -19.13 -12.55 14.14
CA TYR A 458 -19.72 -13.51 13.22
C TYR A 458 -19.92 -14.83 13.95
N GLY A 459 -21.14 -15.10 14.45
CA GLY A 459 -21.50 -16.39 15.04
C GLY A 459 -22.12 -16.31 16.45
N ALA A 460 -22.55 -17.45 16.98
CA ALA A 460 -23.12 -17.55 18.33
C ALA A 460 -21.99 -17.70 19.37
N PRO A 461 -22.09 -16.98 20.48
CA PRO A 461 -20.98 -16.79 21.41
C PRO A 461 -20.68 -17.96 22.31
N PRO A 462 -19.39 -18.24 22.63
CA PRO A 462 -19.07 -18.46 24.02
C PRO A 462 -18.33 -17.28 24.68
N ASN A 463 -17.71 -16.40 23.93
CA ASN A 463 -16.92 -15.30 24.49
C ASN A 463 -17.40 -13.94 23.95
N LEU A 464 -17.78 -13.07 24.87
CA LEU A 464 -18.52 -11.84 24.63
C LEU A 464 -17.59 -10.62 24.81
N TYR A 465 -16.63 -10.47 23.90
CA TYR A 465 -15.74 -9.32 23.92
C TYR A 465 -16.00 -8.43 22.71
N GLY A 466 -15.91 -7.13 22.91
CA GLY A 466 -16.10 -6.13 21.89
C GLY A 466 -14.79 -5.51 21.44
N VAL A 467 -14.87 -4.24 21.06
CA VAL A 467 -13.73 -3.40 20.69
C VAL A 467 -13.39 -2.44 21.81
N GLU A 468 -12.13 -2.34 22.19
CA GLU A 468 -11.61 -1.38 23.17
C GLU A 468 -10.56 -0.48 22.49
N ILE A 469 -10.80 0.82 22.49
CA ILE A 469 -9.91 1.82 21.90
C ILE A 469 -9.48 2.81 22.99
N ASP A 470 -8.18 2.91 23.26
CA ASP A 470 -7.66 3.84 24.27
C ASP A 470 -7.74 5.29 23.78
N ASP A 471 -7.19 5.59 22.61
CA ASP A 471 -7.18 6.94 22.04
C ASP A 471 -7.38 6.88 20.52
N LEU A 472 -8.47 7.48 20.07
CA LEU A 472 -8.79 7.65 18.64
C LEU A 472 -8.88 9.14 18.33
N THR A 473 -7.96 9.63 17.53
CA THR A 473 -8.02 10.97 16.96
C THR A 473 -8.39 10.93 15.50
N ILE A 474 -9.44 11.66 15.11
CA ILE A 474 -9.91 11.82 13.74
C ILE A 474 -9.75 13.28 13.35
N GLU A 475 -9.13 13.54 12.23
CA GLU A 475 -8.82 14.89 11.81
C GLU A 475 -9.09 15.10 10.31
N ASN A 476 -9.59 16.30 9.97
CA ASN A 476 -9.79 16.73 8.58
C ASN A 476 -10.70 15.78 7.76
N VAL A 477 -11.97 15.71 8.15
CA VAL A 477 -13.00 14.98 7.41
C VAL A 477 -13.64 15.90 6.39
N TYR A 478 -13.40 15.64 5.10
CA TYR A 478 -13.88 16.50 4.00
C TYR A 478 -15.14 15.98 3.31
N THR A 479 -15.47 14.75 3.54
CA THR A 479 -16.59 14.06 2.88
C THR A 479 -17.93 14.43 3.49
N ARG A 480 -18.99 14.23 2.72
CA ARG A 480 -20.39 14.40 3.15
C ARG A 480 -21.04 13.04 3.38
N ASN A 481 -21.65 12.88 4.54
CA ASN A 481 -22.50 11.72 4.84
C ASN A 481 -23.83 12.20 5.44
N ASP A 482 -24.87 12.26 4.63
CA ASP A 482 -26.18 12.80 5.01
C ASP A 482 -27.10 11.77 5.68
N VAL A 483 -26.70 10.51 5.72
CA VAL A 483 -27.54 9.40 6.18
C VAL A 483 -27.01 8.75 7.46
N ALA A 484 -25.74 8.98 7.81
CA ALA A 484 -25.13 8.43 9.02
C ALA A 484 -24.08 9.40 9.60
N PRO A 485 -23.65 9.24 10.85
CA PRO A 485 -22.63 10.09 11.46
C PRO A 485 -21.22 9.83 10.92
N VAL A 486 -20.27 10.70 11.30
CA VAL A 486 -18.85 10.47 11.02
C VAL A 486 -18.37 9.23 11.77
N VAL A 487 -18.65 9.15 13.09
CA VAL A 487 -18.31 8.01 13.94
C VAL A 487 -19.57 7.37 14.48
N GLY A 488 -19.75 6.09 14.18
CA GLY A 488 -20.79 5.26 14.79
C GLY A 488 -20.16 4.24 15.74
N ILE A 489 -20.55 4.30 17.03
CA ILE A 489 -20.15 3.34 18.04
C ILE A 489 -21.37 2.49 18.34
N SER A 490 -21.26 1.19 18.05
CA SER A 490 -22.33 0.23 18.25
C SER A 490 -21.77 -1.08 18.79
N GLY A 491 -22.60 -1.91 19.33
CA GLY A 491 -22.19 -3.21 19.82
C GLY A 491 -23.22 -3.84 20.75
N THR A 492 -23.17 -5.16 20.83
CA THR A 492 -24.02 -5.97 21.70
C THR A 492 -23.28 -6.42 22.96
N TYR A 493 -21.96 -6.57 22.87
CA TYR A 493 -21.14 -7.23 23.89
C TYR A 493 -20.22 -6.30 24.67
N GLY A 494 -20.07 -5.07 24.26
CA GLY A 494 -19.28 -4.05 24.93
C GLY A 494 -18.26 -3.43 24.00
N THR A 495 -18.58 -2.23 23.52
CA THR A 495 -17.66 -1.41 22.73
C THR A 495 -17.26 -0.23 23.55
N MET A 496 -15.96 -0.09 23.85
CA MET A 496 -15.39 0.96 24.69
C MET A 496 -14.43 1.84 23.89
N VAL A 497 -14.60 3.16 24.03
CA VAL A 497 -13.63 4.15 23.57
C VAL A 497 -13.26 5.03 24.76
N HIS A 498 -12.02 4.97 25.21
CA HIS A 498 -11.60 5.77 26.37
C HIS A 498 -11.48 7.24 25.99
N GLN A 499 -10.84 7.55 24.88
CA GLN A 499 -10.83 8.90 24.35
C GLN A 499 -11.11 8.93 22.84
N LEU A 500 -12.10 9.72 22.43
CA LEU A 500 -12.39 10.04 21.02
C LEU A 500 -12.22 11.53 20.80
N THR A 501 -11.32 11.92 19.93
CA THR A 501 -11.10 13.30 19.51
C THR A 501 -11.45 13.48 18.04
N ILE A 502 -12.30 14.46 17.71
CA ILE A 502 -12.60 14.88 16.34
C ILE A 502 -12.17 16.32 16.14
N ASN A 503 -11.25 16.56 15.24
CA ASN A 503 -10.80 17.88 14.83
C ASN A 503 -11.21 18.15 13.37
N ASN A 504 -11.74 19.33 13.08
CA ASN A 504 -12.10 19.74 11.72
C ASN A 504 -13.05 18.73 11.03
N GLY A 505 -14.20 18.50 11.62
CA GLY A 505 -15.25 17.62 11.05
C GLY A 505 -15.81 18.14 9.72
N PRO A 506 -16.63 17.34 9.02
CA PRO A 506 -17.14 17.66 7.69
C PRO A 506 -18.04 18.90 7.68
N ARG A 507 -18.05 19.60 6.57
CA ARG A 507 -18.95 20.77 6.40
C ARG A 507 -20.43 20.40 6.31
N ASN A 508 -20.75 19.18 5.90
CA ASN A 508 -22.11 18.67 5.74
C ASN A 508 -22.19 17.24 6.27
N GLY A 509 -23.30 16.84 6.86
CA GLY A 509 -23.51 15.48 7.33
C GLY A 509 -24.67 15.32 8.31
N LEU A 510 -25.07 14.09 8.60
CA LEU A 510 -26.13 13.76 9.56
C LEU A 510 -25.72 14.06 11.02
N GLY A 511 -24.45 13.80 11.37
CA GLY A 511 -23.89 13.97 12.71
C GLY A 511 -22.40 13.73 12.75
N LEU A 512 -21.79 13.99 13.90
CA LEU A 512 -20.37 13.70 14.11
C LEU A 512 -20.18 12.39 14.86
N VAL A 513 -20.91 12.16 15.95
CA VAL A 513 -20.80 10.95 16.77
C VAL A 513 -22.16 10.38 17.11
N ALA A 514 -22.33 9.08 16.98
CA ALA A 514 -23.50 8.36 17.50
C ALA A 514 -23.09 7.12 18.30
N LEU A 515 -23.58 7.03 19.54
CA LEU A 515 -23.58 5.81 20.34
C LEU A 515 -24.96 5.15 20.16
N ASN A 516 -24.99 3.90 19.72
CA ASN A 516 -26.24 3.29 19.23
C ASN A 516 -26.90 2.30 20.18
N ASN A 517 -26.21 1.75 21.19
CA ASN A 517 -26.76 0.76 22.11
C ASN A 517 -26.65 1.18 23.56
N ALA A 518 -27.75 1.12 24.29
CA ALA A 518 -27.78 1.35 25.73
C ALA A 518 -26.97 0.27 26.47
N ASN A 519 -26.21 0.66 27.48
CA ASN A 519 -25.44 -0.19 28.41
C ASN A 519 -24.32 -1.03 27.79
N THR A 520 -24.10 -0.98 26.49
CA THR A 520 -23.06 -1.76 25.80
C THR A 520 -22.12 -0.91 24.97
N THR A 521 -22.41 0.39 24.78
CA THR A 521 -21.52 1.34 24.09
C THR A 521 -21.09 2.43 25.05
N PHE A 522 -19.76 2.59 25.18
CA PHE A 522 -19.15 3.48 26.14
C PHE A 522 -18.15 4.41 25.44
N CYS A 523 -18.20 5.69 25.78
CA CYS A 523 -17.15 6.64 25.45
C CYS A 523 -16.84 7.46 26.70
N GLU A 524 -15.65 7.28 27.28
CA GLU A 524 -15.31 7.97 28.54
C GLU A 524 -15.07 9.46 28.31
N THR A 525 -14.32 9.82 27.29
CA THR A 525 -14.02 11.20 26.93
C THR A 525 -14.23 11.44 25.43
N LEU A 526 -15.16 12.33 25.12
CA LEU A 526 -15.42 12.79 23.74
C LEU A 526 -15.00 14.25 23.61
N ILE A 527 -14.11 14.53 22.68
CA ILE A 527 -13.62 15.88 22.37
C ILE A 527 -13.93 16.20 20.91
N ILE A 528 -14.66 17.29 20.65
CA ILE A 528 -14.96 17.77 19.31
C ILE A 528 -14.48 19.21 19.20
N ASN A 529 -13.57 19.46 18.26
CA ASN A 529 -12.95 20.77 18.08
C ASN A 529 -13.11 21.30 16.67
N ASN A 530 -13.35 22.60 16.55
CA ASN A 530 -13.27 23.36 15.28
C ASN A 530 -14.16 22.78 14.17
N CYS A 531 -15.37 22.34 14.49
CA CYS A 531 -16.29 21.78 13.52
C CYS A 531 -17.34 22.79 13.07
N ARG A 532 -17.44 22.95 11.75
CA ARG A 532 -18.49 23.79 11.12
C ARG A 532 -19.32 22.92 10.20
N THR A 533 -20.48 22.47 10.65
CA THR A 533 -21.30 21.49 9.94
C THR A 533 -22.68 22.05 9.62
N ILE A 534 -23.12 21.84 8.38
CA ILE A 534 -24.51 22.09 7.94
C ILE A 534 -25.21 20.73 7.90
N PHE A 535 -26.27 20.59 8.68
CA PHE A 535 -27.04 19.37 8.80
C PHE A 535 -28.23 19.38 7.81
N PRO A 536 -28.48 18.26 7.11
CA PRO A 536 -29.65 18.13 6.25
C PRO A 536 -30.96 18.13 7.03
N VAL A 537 -32.09 18.23 6.31
CA VAL A 537 -33.41 18.08 6.90
C VAL A 537 -33.64 16.63 7.31
N ASN A 538 -33.29 16.31 8.55
CA ASN A 538 -33.50 15.00 9.14
C ASN A 538 -33.73 15.11 10.63
N ALA A 539 -34.80 14.45 11.12
CA ALA A 539 -35.14 14.45 12.55
C ALA A 539 -34.03 13.91 13.47
N ASN A 540 -33.11 13.15 12.92
CA ASN A 540 -31.99 12.54 13.64
C ASN A 540 -30.69 13.36 13.55
N SER A 541 -30.66 14.46 12.78
CA SER A 541 -29.46 15.30 12.65
C SER A 541 -29.02 15.82 14.01
N SER A 542 -27.79 15.50 14.41
CA SER A 542 -27.22 15.98 15.68
C SER A 542 -25.69 15.95 15.64
N VAL A 543 -25.06 16.90 16.36
CA VAL A 543 -23.60 16.84 16.52
C VAL A 543 -23.22 15.57 17.27
N VAL A 544 -23.91 15.29 18.38
CA VAL A 544 -23.74 14.07 19.18
C VAL A 544 -25.11 13.42 19.42
N GLN A 545 -25.25 12.17 19.02
CA GLN A 545 -26.38 11.31 19.38
C GLN A 545 -25.93 10.27 20.41
N ASN A 546 -26.64 10.17 21.51
CA ASN A 546 -26.28 9.27 22.60
C ASN A 546 -27.44 8.34 22.95
N ARG A 547 -27.23 7.03 22.74
CA ARG A 547 -28.06 5.95 23.31
C ARG A 547 -27.29 5.07 24.29
N GLY A 548 -25.99 5.34 24.48
CA GLY A 548 -25.06 4.62 25.34
C GLY A 548 -24.64 5.41 26.56
N VAL A 549 -23.41 5.20 26.98
CA VAL A 549 -22.79 5.84 28.12
C VAL A 549 -21.69 6.80 27.67
N LEU A 550 -21.88 8.10 27.92
CA LEU A 550 -20.88 9.14 27.75
C LEU A 550 -20.39 9.61 29.15
N GLY A 551 -19.08 9.59 29.37
CA GLY A 551 -18.45 10.16 30.57
C GLY A 551 -18.34 11.68 30.46
N GLN A 552 -17.26 12.18 29.86
CA GLN A 552 -17.01 13.60 29.65
C GLN A 552 -17.11 13.98 28.17
N VAL A 553 -17.75 15.10 27.89
CA VAL A 553 -17.89 15.63 26.53
C VAL A 553 -17.36 17.06 26.51
N PHE A 554 -16.48 17.35 25.54
CA PHE A 554 -15.95 18.68 25.28
C PHE A 554 -16.28 19.09 23.84
N LEU A 555 -17.08 20.15 23.71
CA LEU A 555 -17.45 20.75 22.43
C LEU A 555 -16.82 22.14 22.34
N ASN A 556 -15.79 22.29 21.51
CA ASN A 556 -15.04 23.54 21.38
C ASN A 556 -15.09 24.10 19.97
N ASN A 557 -15.43 25.38 19.81
CA ASN A 557 -15.49 26.06 18.52
C ASN A 557 -16.42 25.35 17.52
N ILE A 558 -17.66 25.10 17.90
CA ILE A 558 -18.63 24.37 17.09
C ILE A 558 -19.59 25.34 16.43
N GLN A 559 -19.76 25.25 15.12
CA GLN A 559 -20.86 25.86 14.40
C GLN A 559 -21.77 24.77 13.82
N ALA A 560 -22.96 24.60 14.39
CA ALA A 560 -23.97 23.68 13.93
C ALA A 560 -25.09 24.45 13.24
N SER A 561 -25.26 24.24 11.93
CA SER A 561 -26.30 24.91 11.12
C SER A 561 -27.32 23.87 10.69
N PHE A 562 -28.57 24.05 11.04
CA PHE A 562 -29.67 23.19 10.64
C PHE A 562 -30.51 23.88 9.53
N THR A 563 -31.05 23.10 8.61
CA THR A 563 -31.78 23.67 7.47
C THR A 563 -33.16 24.21 7.84
N ASN A 564 -33.73 23.80 8.96
CA ASN A 564 -34.99 24.32 9.48
C ASN A 564 -34.99 24.38 11.03
N THR A 565 -36.10 24.89 11.59
CA THR A 565 -36.29 25.05 13.04
C THR A 565 -37.01 23.88 13.71
N THR A 566 -37.42 22.85 12.94
CA THR A 566 -38.23 21.74 13.44
C THR A 566 -37.40 20.44 13.63
N GLN A 567 -36.13 20.45 13.26
CA GLN A 567 -35.25 19.28 13.33
C GLN A 567 -33.82 19.71 13.64
N GLY A 568 -33.05 18.77 14.19
CA GLY A 568 -31.62 18.96 14.46
C GLY A 568 -31.30 19.50 15.85
N ARG A 569 -30.21 18.98 16.44
CA ARG A 569 -29.77 19.29 17.82
C ARG A 569 -28.24 19.24 17.93
N VAL A 570 -27.68 19.91 18.91
CA VAL A 570 -26.25 19.75 19.24
C VAL A 570 -26.04 18.42 19.97
N TYR A 571 -26.80 18.16 21.00
CA TYR A 571 -26.79 16.88 21.71
C TYR A 571 -28.20 16.28 21.75
N ARG A 572 -28.30 14.99 21.47
CA ARG A 572 -29.54 14.23 21.50
C ARG A 572 -29.37 12.94 22.30
N GLY A 573 -29.88 12.91 23.49
CA GLY A 573 -30.03 11.68 24.30
C GLY A 573 -31.29 10.93 23.93
N ILE A 574 -31.23 9.62 23.78
CA ILE A 574 -32.33 8.76 23.37
C ILE A 574 -32.41 7.53 24.26
N GLY A 575 -33.60 7.25 24.80
CA GLY A 575 -33.82 6.10 25.67
C GLY A 575 -32.98 6.16 26.97
N ASN A 576 -32.52 5.02 27.45
CA ASN A 576 -31.68 4.91 28.63
C ASN A 576 -30.24 5.35 28.34
N ASN A 577 -30.05 6.61 28.02
CA ASN A 577 -28.72 7.17 27.84
C ASN A 577 -28.12 7.64 29.16
N SER A 578 -26.80 7.74 29.21
CA SER A 578 -26.05 8.28 30.35
C SER A 578 -25.07 9.34 29.86
N LEU A 579 -24.94 10.40 30.63
CA LEU A 579 -23.97 11.48 30.47
C LEU A 579 -23.50 11.90 31.84
N THR A 580 -22.20 11.97 32.10
CA THR A 580 -21.68 12.44 33.37
C THR A 580 -21.44 13.95 33.36
N LYS A 581 -20.70 14.43 32.37
CA LYS A 581 -20.33 15.84 32.28
C LYS A 581 -20.21 16.31 30.83
N MET A 582 -20.63 17.57 30.59
CA MET A 582 -20.44 18.20 29.27
C MET A 582 -19.91 19.62 29.45
N HIS A 583 -18.89 19.93 28.66
CA HIS A 583 -18.35 21.29 28.53
C HIS A 583 -18.54 21.78 27.10
N VAL A 584 -19.19 22.91 26.99
CA VAL A 584 -19.46 23.56 25.69
C VAL A 584 -18.86 24.95 25.72
N ASN A 585 -17.94 25.23 24.83
CA ASN A 585 -17.30 26.52 24.71
C ASN A 585 -17.25 27.00 23.27
N ASN A 586 -17.70 28.22 23.03
CA ASN A 586 -17.78 28.83 21.73
C ASN A 586 -18.64 28.01 20.73
N LEU A 587 -19.92 27.88 21.03
CA LEU A 587 -20.91 27.21 20.18
C LEU A 587 -21.78 28.23 19.46
N THR A 588 -21.99 28.04 18.16
CA THR A 588 -23.04 28.71 17.41
C THR A 588 -23.98 27.67 16.82
N GLN A 589 -25.25 27.69 17.27
CA GLN A 589 -26.32 26.94 16.62
C GLN A 589 -27.18 27.87 15.77
N LEU A 590 -27.30 27.55 14.50
CA LEU A 590 -28.19 28.29 13.58
C LEU A 590 -29.40 27.40 13.26
N ARG A 591 -30.60 27.85 13.68
CA ARG A 591 -31.87 27.11 13.57
C ARG A 591 -31.84 25.78 14.37
N GLY A 592 -32.83 24.93 14.15
CA GLY A 592 -32.95 23.63 14.83
C GLY A 592 -33.83 23.68 16.08
N LEU A 593 -33.91 22.54 16.77
CA LEU A 593 -34.64 22.37 18.03
C LEU A 593 -33.76 22.77 19.22
N ALA A 594 -34.24 22.51 20.44
CA ALA A 594 -33.43 22.71 21.65
C ALA A 594 -32.07 22.00 21.52
N ALA A 595 -30.98 22.75 21.76
CA ALA A 595 -29.63 22.29 21.45
C ALA A 595 -29.26 21.03 22.26
N PHE A 596 -29.59 20.99 23.54
CA PHE A 596 -29.31 19.88 24.44
C PHE A 596 -30.62 19.22 24.85
N TYR A 597 -30.84 18.00 24.39
CA TYR A 597 -32.12 17.32 24.49
C TYR A 597 -31.99 15.86 24.93
N SER A 598 -32.94 15.40 25.74
CA SER A 598 -33.11 13.97 26.01
C SER A 598 -34.58 13.57 25.85
N THR A 599 -34.85 12.44 25.20
CA THR A 599 -36.21 11.90 25.01
C THR A 599 -36.78 11.26 26.29
N ALA A 600 -35.92 10.89 27.22
CA ALA A 600 -36.28 10.26 28.50
C ALA A 600 -35.31 10.72 29.60
N ALA A 601 -35.62 10.41 30.84
CA ALA A 601 -34.71 10.64 31.92
C ALA A 601 -33.38 9.92 31.71
N MET A 602 -32.27 10.64 31.88
CA MET A 602 -30.93 10.05 31.82
C MET A 602 -30.69 9.19 33.07
N ALA A 603 -29.91 8.12 32.90
CA ALA A 603 -29.54 7.22 33.99
C ALA A 603 -28.64 7.93 35.04
N THR A 604 -28.00 9.04 34.66
CA THR A 604 -27.13 9.87 35.50
C THR A 604 -27.72 11.26 35.71
N GLN A 605 -27.15 11.99 36.68
CA GLN A 605 -27.44 13.41 36.91
C GLN A 605 -26.30 14.27 36.32
N PRO A 606 -26.38 14.64 35.02
CA PRO A 606 -25.28 15.29 34.36
C PRO A 606 -25.03 16.72 34.84
N GLU A 607 -23.76 17.12 34.79
CA GLU A 607 -23.35 18.52 34.88
C GLU A 607 -23.04 19.04 33.45
N ILE A 608 -23.74 20.10 33.05
CA ILE A 608 -23.61 20.70 31.72
C ILE A 608 -23.14 22.14 31.84
N TYR A 609 -21.99 22.45 31.29
CA TYR A 609 -21.38 23.78 31.31
C TYR A 609 -21.43 24.36 29.89
N ILE A 610 -22.16 25.46 29.70
CA ILE A 610 -22.33 26.15 28.41
C ILE A 610 -21.75 27.54 28.55
N SER A 611 -20.73 27.85 27.80
CA SER A 611 -20.08 29.16 27.80
C SER A 611 -19.90 29.70 26.38
N ASN A 612 -20.07 31.01 26.21
CA ASN A 612 -19.86 31.73 24.96
C ASN A 612 -20.65 31.09 23.78
N ALA A 613 -21.96 30.93 23.99
CA ALA A 613 -22.81 30.24 23.01
C ALA A 613 -23.89 31.16 22.43
N THR A 614 -24.17 30.96 21.13
CA THR A 614 -25.24 31.70 20.41
C THR A 614 -26.19 30.66 19.75
N PHE A 615 -27.51 30.88 19.97
CA PHE A 615 -28.58 30.02 19.50
C PHE A 615 -29.53 30.85 18.61
N ASP A 616 -29.16 31.06 17.36
CA ASP A 616 -29.91 31.89 16.42
C ASP A 616 -30.98 31.08 15.68
N GLY A 617 -32.27 31.45 15.89
CA GLY A 617 -33.42 30.77 15.28
C GLY A 617 -33.65 29.33 15.75
N SER A 618 -33.06 28.89 16.89
CA SER A 618 -33.39 27.63 17.54
C SER A 618 -34.67 27.74 18.36
N THR A 619 -35.26 26.59 18.76
CA THR A 619 -36.48 26.59 19.63
C THR A 619 -36.14 26.54 21.11
N GLY A 620 -34.90 26.35 21.52
CA GLY A 620 -34.47 26.31 22.88
C GLY A 620 -32.98 26.02 23.07
N VAL A 621 -32.49 26.06 24.29
CA VAL A 621 -31.13 25.70 24.66
C VAL A 621 -31.12 24.31 25.29
N VAL A 622 -31.87 24.07 26.34
CA VAL A 622 -31.90 22.82 27.08
C VAL A 622 -33.33 22.31 27.26
N ASP A 623 -33.56 21.07 26.90
CA ASP A 623 -34.80 20.32 27.10
C ASP A 623 -34.48 18.86 27.48
N LEU A 624 -34.30 18.62 28.80
CA LEU A 624 -33.88 17.32 29.35
C LEU A 624 -35.06 16.67 30.07
N THR A 625 -35.92 16.00 29.32
CA THR A 625 -37.15 15.38 29.85
C THR A 625 -36.87 14.46 31.02
N GLY A 626 -37.46 14.81 32.19
CA GLY A 626 -37.37 14.00 33.43
C GLY A 626 -35.96 13.86 34.04
N THR A 627 -34.97 14.52 33.49
CA THR A 627 -33.58 14.42 33.98
C THR A 627 -33.32 15.45 35.09
N THR A 628 -32.67 15.03 36.16
CA THR A 628 -32.15 15.92 37.20
C THR A 628 -30.73 16.34 36.84
N ALA A 629 -30.59 17.44 36.09
CA ALA A 629 -29.27 17.93 35.66
C ALA A 629 -28.92 19.24 36.36
N LYS A 630 -27.61 19.50 36.53
CA LYS A 630 -27.08 20.82 36.84
C LYS A 630 -26.57 21.47 35.59
N VAL A 631 -27.17 22.57 35.18
CA VAL A 631 -26.80 23.29 33.94
C VAL A 631 -26.25 24.66 34.31
N TYR A 632 -25.01 24.91 33.89
CA TYR A 632 -24.30 26.16 34.13
C TYR A 632 -24.17 26.92 32.79
N CYS A 633 -24.80 28.09 32.73
CA CYS A 633 -24.76 28.94 31.51
C CYS A 633 -23.99 30.23 31.78
N ARG A 634 -23.09 30.62 30.88
CA ARG A 634 -22.33 31.86 30.90
C ARG A 634 -22.18 32.46 29.50
N ASN A 635 -22.48 33.74 29.35
CA ASN A 635 -22.41 34.47 28.08
C ASN A 635 -23.17 33.72 26.94
N VAL A 636 -24.47 33.55 27.15
CA VAL A 636 -25.36 32.84 26.23
C VAL A 636 -26.27 33.85 25.53
N LYS A 637 -26.27 33.86 24.19
CA LYS A 637 -27.17 34.66 23.36
C LYS A 637 -28.16 33.76 22.65
N ALA A 638 -29.42 34.13 22.73
CA ALA A 638 -30.49 33.38 22.12
C ALA A 638 -31.50 34.36 21.48
N PRO A 639 -31.14 35.02 20.38
CA PRO A 639 -32.03 35.95 19.71
C PRO A 639 -33.26 35.24 19.16
N VAL A 640 -34.33 35.96 19.14
CA VAL A 640 -35.73 35.53 19.11
C VAL A 640 -36.12 34.69 17.89
N ALA A 641 -36.55 33.44 18.10
CA ALA A 641 -37.60 32.84 17.30
C ALA A 641 -38.91 32.81 18.10
N SER A 642 -40.05 33.02 17.45
CA SER A 642 -41.35 32.88 18.05
C SER A 642 -41.47 31.50 18.74
N GLY A 643 -41.78 31.49 20.02
CA GLY A 643 -41.89 30.27 20.84
C GLY A 643 -40.58 29.68 21.37
N PHE A 644 -39.49 30.43 21.33
CA PHE A 644 -38.22 30.02 21.94
C PHE A 644 -38.34 29.94 23.47
N VAL A 645 -38.00 28.78 24.03
CA VAL A 645 -37.90 28.56 25.46
C VAL A 645 -36.50 28.09 25.84
N PRO A 646 -35.66 28.95 26.43
CA PRO A 646 -34.26 28.60 26.70
C PRO A 646 -34.12 27.31 27.49
N PHE A 647 -34.91 27.15 28.54
CA PHE A 647 -34.80 26.04 29.47
C PHE A 647 -36.14 25.34 29.70
N SER A 648 -36.22 24.08 29.44
CA SER A 648 -37.46 23.30 29.61
C SER A 648 -37.17 21.89 30.10
N SER A 649 -38.17 21.29 30.74
CA SER A 649 -38.25 19.86 31.07
C SER A 649 -37.10 19.28 31.93
N ASN A 650 -36.29 20.11 32.61
CA ASN A 650 -35.26 19.64 33.54
C ASN A 650 -35.79 19.65 34.96
N ALA A 651 -35.71 18.52 35.66
CA ALA A 651 -36.08 18.42 37.09
C ALA A 651 -34.99 18.93 38.03
N GLY A 652 -33.81 19.28 37.54
CA GLY A 652 -32.64 19.74 38.32
C GLY A 652 -32.55 21.26 38.47
N THR A 653 -31.31 21.78 38.47
CA THR A 653 -31.04 23.20 38.70
C THR A 653 -30.30 23.83 37.56
N TYR A 654 -30.78 24.96 37.08
CA TYR A 654 -30.08 25.84 36.12
C TYR A 654 -29.34 26.93 36.92
N TYR A 655 -28.03 27.03 36.70
CA TYR A 655 -27.17 28.09 37.22
C TYR A 655 -26.81 29.03 36.08
N ILE A 656 -27.27 30.25 36.11
CA ILE A 656 -27.07 31.22 35.05
C ILE A 656 -26.16 32.33 35.53
N SER A 657 -24.97 32.46 34.98
CA SER A 657 -23.98 33.48 35.29
C SER A 657 -23.49 34.20 34.03
N GLY A 658 -23.05 35.44 34.18
CA GLY A 658 -22.69 36.27 33.03
C GLY A 658 -23.94 36.75 32.28
N ASP A 659 -23.73 37.32 31.08
CA ASP A 659 -24.84 37.88 30.31
C ASP A 659 -25.60 36.74 29.62
N VAL A 660 -26.89 36.63 29.91
CA VAL A 660 -27.83 35.79 29.13
C VAL A 660 -28.83 36.73 28.47
N ASP A 661 -28.80 36.79 27.15
CA ASP A 661 -29.62 37.64 26.34
C ASP A 661 -30.60 36.81 25.49
N THR A 662 -31.88 36.93 25.82
CA THR A 662 -32.99 36.33 25.03
C THR A 662 -33.82 37.36 24.30
N ASP A 663 -33.29 38.59 24.13
CA ASP A 663 -33.96 39.73 23.51
C ASP A 663 -35.27 40.16 24.26
N GLY A 664 -35.39 39.75 25.49
CA GLY A 664 -36.46 40.16 26.40
C GLY A 664 -37.86 39.71 26.07
N SER A 665 -38.07 38.98 24.96
CA SER A 665 -39.39 38.60 24.45
C SER A 665 -39.80 37.16 24.77
N ASN A 666 -38.92 36.34 25.32
CA ASN A 666 -39.16 34.92 25.60
C ASN A 666 -39.19 34.57 27.04
N THR A 667 -40.02 33.64 27.44
CA THR A 667 -40.06 33.07 28.78
C THR A 667 -38.79 32.27 29.04
N LEU A 668 -38.04 32.56 30.11
CA LEU A 668 -36.80 31.92 30.47
C LEU A 668 -36.94 30.40 30.61
N ALA A 669 -38.05 29.91 31.15
CA ALA A 669 -38.32 28.52 31.39
C ALA A 669 -39.79 28.17 31.31
N THR A 670 -40.11 26.91 30.97
CA THR A 670 -41.49 26.38 31.04
C THR A 670 -41.89 26.04 32.49
N SER A 671 -43.17 25.77 32.70
CA SER A 671 -43.70 25.29 33.99
C SER A 671 -43.08 23.99 34.50
N ASN A 672 -42.46 23.18 33.61
CA ASN A 672 -41.82 21.92 33.94
C ASN A 672 -40.30 22.03 34.19
N ALA A 673 -39.73 23.23 34.11
CA ALA A 673 -38.35 23.45 34.52
C ALA A 673 -38.19 23.37 36.04
N GLY A 674 -37.07 22.82 36.48
CA GLY A 674 -36.70 22.82 37.93
C GLY A 674 -36.30 24.20 38.43
N THR A 675 -35.45 24.25 39.44
CA THR A 675 -34.97 25.49 40.02
C THR A 675 -34.04 26.27 39.08
N ILE A 676 -34.26 27.59 38.99
CA ILE A 676 -33.36 28.49 38.25
C ILE A 676 -32.66 29.41 39.25
N ARG A 677 -31.33 29.40 39.24
CA ARG A 677 -30.48 30.28 40.04
C ARG A 677 -29.75 31.27 39.16
N LEU A 678 -30.09 32.54 39.23
CA LEU A 678 -29.35 33.62 38.60
C LEU A 678 -28.15 33.98 39.47
N MET A 679 -26.96 33.82 38.88
CA MET A 679 -25.71 34.23 39.49
C MET A 679 -25.41 35.68 39.11
N ARG A 680 -24.31 36.28 39.62
CA ARG A 680 -23.94 37.66 39.27
C ARG A 680 -23.90 37.89 37.78
N GLY A 681 -24.57 38.89 37.26
CA GLY A 681 -24.61 39.24 35.84
C GLY A 681 -25.82 40.11 35.48
N ILE A 682 -25.86 40.58 34.26
CA ILE A 682 -27.00 41.25 33.64
C ILE A 682 -27.75 40.26 32.79
N HIS A 683 -29.01 40.04 33.05
CA HIS A 683 -29.84 39.06 32.37
C HIS A 683 -30.99 39.77 31.64
N ASN A 684 -30.94 39.80 30.31
CA ASN A 684 -32.04 40.33 29.47
C ASN A 684 -32.97 39.17 29.09
N ILE A 685 -33.89 38.86 30.03
CA ILE A 685 -34.78 37.70 29.93
C ILE A 685 -36.17 38.04 30.46
N ALA A 686 -37.18 37.41 29.91
CA ALA A 686 -38.49 37.36 30.54
C ALA A 686 -38.50 36.25 31.58
N CYS A 687 -38.83 36.54 32.82
CA CYS A 687 -38.76 35.59 33.93
C CYS A 687 -40.05 35.43 34.74
N ASP A 688 -40.35 34.21 35.14
CA ASP A 688 -41.34 33.92 36.15
C ASP A 688 -40.65 33.92 37.54
N LEU A 689 -40.95 34.92 38.33
CA LEU A 689 -40.34 35.13 39.64
C LEU A 689 -40.57 33.99 40.64
N THR A 690 -41.60 33.17 40.44
CA THR A 690 -41.90 32.04 41.32
C THR A 690 -40.87 30.94 41.22
N LYS A 691 -40.08 30.91 40.13
CA LYS A 691 -39.06 29.88 39.86
C LYS A 691 -37.64 30.37 40.02
N LEU A 692 -37.43 31.65 40.33
CA LEU A 692 -36.11 32.25 40.40
C LEU A 692 -35.57 32.27 41.81
N THR A 693 -34.32 31.84 41.98
CA THR A 693 -33.45 32.21 43.08
C THR A 693 -32.21 32.91 42.54
N SER A 694 -31.65 33.86 43.23
CA SER A 694 -30.43 34.53 42.78
C SER A 694 -29.46 34.73 43.97
N VAL A 695 -28.21 34.96 43.60
CA VAL A 695 -27.21 35.55 44.50
C VAL A 695 -27.46 37.07 44.51
N ASP A 696 -27.23 37.71 45.67
CA ASP A 696 -27.37 39.15 45.82
C ASP A 696 -26.61 39.93 44.72
N ASN A 697 -27.19 41.03 44.26
CA ASN A 697 -26.71 41.92 43.21
C ASN A 697 -26.77 41.34 41.74
N SER A 698 -27.61 40.35 41.47
CA SER A 698 -28.02 40.03 40.12
C SER A 698 -29.04 40.99 39.56
N SER A 699 -28.96 41.32 38.27
CA SER A 699 -29.90 42.17 37.58
C SER A 699 -30.65 41.44 36.48
N CYS A 700 -31.95 41.65 36.36
CA CYS A 700 -32.79 41.09 35.32
C CYS A 700 -33.53 42.25 34.61
N TYR A 701 -33.41 42.29 33.28
CA TYR A 701 -34.12 43.26 32.47
C TYR A 701 -35.16 42.51 31.63
N ASN A 702 -36.36 43.05 31.61
CA ASN A 702 -37.47 42.53 30.83
C ASN A 702 -38.07 43.65 29.96
N SER A 703 -38.02 43.53 28.67
CA SER A 703 -38.63 44.47 27.72
C SER A 703 -40.14 44.29 27.58
N ASN A 704 -40.73 43.21 28.08
CA ASN A 704 -42.14 42.90 27.95
C ASN A 704 -42.92 43.28 29.23
N ALA A 705 -43.62 44.40 29.17
CA ALA A 705 -44.39 44.96 30.27
C ALA A 705 -45.55 44.08 30.78
N SER A 706 -45.89 42.98 30.09
CA SER A 706 -46.96 42.05 30.51
C SER A 706 -46.49 40.98 31.50
N LEU A 707 -45.20 40.90 31.81
CA LEU A 707 -44.64 39.89 32.68
C LEU A 707 -44.40 40.42 34.10
N SER A 708 -44.49 39.54 35.08
CA SER A 708 -44.44 39.84 36.51
C SER A 708 -43.11 40.43 37.00
N CYS A 709 -42.05 40.42 36.21
CA CYS A 709 -40.77 40.99 36.64
C CYS A 709 -40.40 42.34 36.04
N GLY A 710 -41.25 43.03 35.31
CA GLY A 710 -41.03 44.40 34.80
C GLY A 710 -39.59 44.69 34.31
N VAL A 711 -39.39 45.90 33.76
CA VAL A 711 -38.06 46.34 33.30
C VAL A 711 -37.21 46.74 34.50
N GLY A 712 -36.02 46.12 34.64
CA GLY A 712 -35.01 46.52 35.61
C GLY A 712 -35.23 46.00 37.03
N MET A 713 -35.09 44.71 37.28
CA MET A 713 -35.09 44.11 38.60
C MET A 713 -33.67 43.90 39.14
N VAL A 714 -33.46 44.13 40.42
CA VAL A 714 -32.21 43.87 41.13
C VAL A 714 -32.52 42.97 42.31
N SER A 715 -31.78 41.87 42.43
CA SER A 715 -31.84 41.05 43.65
C SER A 715 -31.14 41.76 44.82
N VAL A 716 -31.86 42.00 45.88
CA VAL A 716 -31.33 42.62 47.11
C VAL A 716 -30.99 41.59 48.20
N GLN A 717 -31.64 40.42 48.16
CA GLN A 717 -31.34 39.24 48.91
C GLN A 717 -31.73 38.00 48.15
N SER A 718 -31.18 36.85 48.52
CA SER A 718 -31.63 35.59 47.95
C SER A 718 -33.14 35.49 48.05
N LYS A 719 -33.84 35.28 46.93
CA LYS A 719 -35.31 35.21 46.77
C LYS A 719 -36.09 36.55 46.85
N VAL A 720 -35.43 37.70 47.05
CA VAL A 720 -36.05 39.00 47.08
C VAL A 720 -35.55 39.86 45.92
N TRP A 721 -36.46 40.37 45.10
CA TRP A 721 -36.16 41.21 43.94
C TRP A 721 -36.74 42.62 44.15
N LYS A 722 -35.99 43.64 43.83
CA LYS A 722 -36.41 45.04 43.87
C LYS A 722 -36.43 45.63 42.49
N HIS A 723 -37.53 46.23 42.10
CA HIS A 723 -37.67 46.96 40.84
C HIS A 723 -36.83 48.23 40.87
N ILE A 724 -35.92 48.39 39.88
CA ILE A 724 -34.94 49.48 39.85
C ILE A 724 -35.60 50.85 39.82
N TYR A 725 -36.67 51.01 39.07
CA TYR A 725 -37.35 52.31 38.90
C TYR A 725 -38.45 52.57 39.92
N THR A 726 -39.17 51.57 40.34
CA THR A 726 -40.31 51.75 41.24
C THR A 726 -39.96 51.44 42.71
N GLY A 727 -38.85 50.79 42.98
CA GLY A 727 -38.51 50.33 44.30
C GLY A 727 -39.38 49.19 44.86
N ALA A 728 -40.35 48.70 44.07
CA ALA A 728 -41.23 47.61 44.48
C ALA A 728 -40.42 46.32 44.72
N THR A 729 -40.80 45.62 45.79
CA THR A 729 -40.11 44.35 46.19
C THR A 729 -41.01 43.17 45.89
N TYR A 730 -40.41 42.13 45.31
CA TYR A 730 -41.08 40.88 44.95
C TYR A 730 -40.32 39.71 45.61
N ASN A 731 -41.05 38.76 46.14
CA ASN A 731 -40.48 37.54 46.71
C ASN A 731 -40.56 36.40 45.70
N SER A 732 -39.46 35.71 45.46
CA SER A 732 -39.46 34.44 44.75
C SER A 732 -39.85 33.31 45.71
N ILE A 733 -40.86 32.53 45.34
CA ILE A 733 -41.30 31.39 46.12
C ILE A 733 -40.53 30.16 45.66
N ILE A 734 -39.71 29.58 46.49
CA ILE A 734 -39.18 28.21 46.32
C ILE A 734 -39.42 27.49 47.62
#